data_209fa37a7fe8155765d48bd9cac66155
#
_entry.id   209fa37a7fe8155765d48bd9cac66155
#
_cell.length_a   1.000
_cell.length_b   1.000
_cell.length_c   1.000
_cell.angle_alpha   90.00
_cell.angle_beta   90.00
_cell.angle_gamma   90.00
#
_symmetry.space_group_name_H-M   'P 1'
#
loop_
_entity.id
_entity.type
_entity.pdbx_description
1 polymer ?
#
loop_
_entity_poly.entity_id
_entity_poly.type
_entity_poly.pdbx_seq_one_letter_code
_entity_poly.pdbx_strand_id
1 'polypeptide(L)'
;DTILNVRGEQRLIEACHECYASLWTDRAISYRTAKGFDHFDVALSIGIQPMVRSDIASSGVMFTLDTESGFREAVVINGAWGLGEAVVQGMATPDEWIIFKPTLKKGFRPIITRKLGVKEVKMVFADDGTGTQVRDVVATQRNRFCLAGFEVMQLAEWACAIEDHYSKLAGHHQPMDIEWAKDGITGELFILQARPETVHAQKSEDTFFENYELTGGHGAPLTSGVAVGEKIGHGIAHVMLDSSKLTSFKEGEILVTTMTDPAWEPIMKRASAIVTERGGRTCHSAIISRELGIPCIVGTGDATEKVRNGTDITVSCAEGDVGNIYYGKVDFKIKKHKITDNERPQTKVMMNVGDPDHAFSVSRLPNDGVGLARLEFIINNHIGIHPMALVNYPNLKRREDIEAISQRILEEDPKEFFVRSLAEGIGRIAAAFYPKPVIVRMSDFKSNEYAMLIGGREFEPIEENPMIGFRGASRYYDDRYKAGFKLECLALLRAREDMGLTNITPMIPFCRTVEEGEKVIALMAEHGLVQGENGLEIYAMCELPANVVFADEFLKVFDGYSIGSNDLTQLALGLDRDSEMVAHLFDERNGAVEKMVAMAIDAAIRAGKKIGICGQAPSDYPEFAEFLVQRGINSISLNPDTVIQTTHHILETEKALAATAKSKSEPPAVAGGLG
;
A
#
# COMPACT_ATOMS: atom_id res chain seq x y z
N ASP A 1 -14.59 13.88 32.92
CA ASP A 1 -13.17 14.31 32.99
C ASP A 1 -12.35 13.29 33.80
N THR A 2 -11.02 13.33 33.64
CA THR A 2 -10.05 12.52 34.39
C THR A 2 -9.18 13.46 35.23
N ILE A 3 -9.01 13.16 36.51
CA ILE A 3 -8.17 13.95 37.42
C ILE A 3 -7.03 13.06 37.89
N LEU A 4 -5.80 13.48 37.57
CA LEU A 4 -4.59 12.70 37.78
C LEU A 4 -3.84 13.16 39.05
N ASN A 5 -3.00 12.25 39.56
CA ASN A 5 -2.13 12.50 40.73
C ASN A 5 -2.89 13.03 41.95
N VAL A 6 -4.05 12.43 42.23
CA VAL A 6 -4.85 12.74 43.41
C VAL A 6 -4.23 12.10 44.67
N ARG A 7 -3.97 12.88 45.72
CA ARG A 7 -3.36 12.40 46.97
C ARG A 7 -4.12 12.88 48.18
N GLY A 8 -4.43 11.96 49.07
CA GLY A 8 -5.13 12.21 50.33
C GLY A 8 -6.64 12.32 50.20
N GLU A 9 -7.35 12.13 51.32
CA GLU A 9 -8.82 12.02 51.35
C GLU A 9 -9.50 13.30 50.90
N GLN A 10 -9.04 14.46 51.38
CA GLN A 10 -9.64 15.76 51.06
C GLN A 10 -9.60 16.03 49.54
N ARG A 11 -8.44 15.84 48.91
CA ARG A 11 -8.28 16.05 47.46
C ARG A 11 -9.06 15.03 46.64
N LEU A 12 -9.24 13.80 47.16
CA LEU A 12 -10.06 12.79 46.51
C LEU A 12 -11.53 13.21 46.43
N ILE A 13 -12.07 13.74 47.54
CA ILE A 13 -13.46 14.25 47.61
C ILE A 13 -13.63 15.43 46.64
N GLU A 14 -12.69 16.36 46.62
CA GLU A 14 -12.70 17.50 45.69
C GLU A 14 -12.68 17.04 44.24
N ALA A 15 -11.81 16.10 43.90
CA ALA A 15 -11.71 15.50 42.55
C ALA A 15 -13.01 14.80 42.10
N CYS A 16 -13.70 14.12 43.04
CA CYS A 16 -15.02 13.56 42.76
C CYS A 16 -16.06 14.66 42.45
N HIS A 17 -16.05 15.76 43.18
CA HIS A 17 -16.94 16.89 42.87
C HIS A 17 -16.62 17.54 41.52
N GLU A 18 -15.33 17.68 41.16
CA GLU A 18 -14.89 18.17 39.86
C GLU A 18 -15.37 17.25 38.74
N CYS A 19 -15.27 15.93 38.93
CA CYS A 19 -15.79 14.96 37.97
C CYS A 19 -17.30 15.09 37.77
N TYR A 20 -18.10 15.23 38.81
CA TYR A 20 -19.53 15.49 38.69
C TYR A 20 -19.83 16.83 38.01
N ALA A 21 -19.09 17.88 38.36
CA ALA A 21 -19.24 19.19 37.74
C ALA A 21 -18.94 19.17 36.22
N SER A 22 -18.08 18.28 35.77
CA SER A 22 -17.73 18.16 34.35
C SER A 22 -18.90 17.78 33.44
N LEU A 23 -19.99 17.23 33.99
CA LEU A 23 -21.24 17.01 33.25
C LEU A 23 -21.88 18.31 32.74
N TRP A 24 -21.56 19.44 33.36
CA TRP A 24 -22.17 20.74 33.11
C TRP A 24 -21.22 21.70 32.38
N THR A 25 -20.14 21.22 31.84
CA THR A 25 -19.29 22.00 30.91
C THR A 25 -20.01 22.27 29.61
N ASP A 26 -19.68 23.37 28.94
CA ASP A 26 -20.27 23.74 27.61
C ASP A 26 -20.15 22.63 26.59
N ARG A 27 -19.01 21.92 26.59
CA ARG A 27 -18.76 20.77 25.74
C ARG A 27 -19.72 19.62 25.99
N ALA A 28 -19.94 19.27 27.25
CA ALA A 28 -20.83 18.17 27.64
C ALA A 28 -22.30 18.50 27.37
N ILE A 29 -22.70 19.74 27.55
CA ILE A 29 -24.05 20.25 27.25
C ILE A 29 -24.29 20.22 25.74
N SER A 30 -23.36 20.78 24.92
CA SER A 30 -23.45 20.79 23.47
C SER A 30 -23.52 19.37 22.89
N TYR A 31 -22.72 18.44 23.42
CA TYR A 31 -22.74 17.04 22.99
C TYR A 31 -24.09 16.36 23.23
N ARG A 32 -24.65 16.51 24.45
CA ARG A 32 -25.97 15.94 24.77
C ARG A 32 -27.06 16.53 23.89
N THR A 33 -27.04 17.85 23.70
CA THR A 33 -27.99 18.55 22.81
C THR A 33 -27.92 18.00 21.39
N ALA A 34 -26.70 17.84 20.83
CA ALA A 34 -26.51 17.32 19.48
C ALA A 34 -26.96 15.85 19.33
N LYS A 35 -26.91 15.06 20.40
CA LYS A 35 -27.33 13.67 20.42
C LYS A 35 -28.77 13.43 20.89
N GLY A 36 -29.48 14.51 21.32
CA GLY A 36 -30.85 14.42 21.79
C GLY A 36 -31.02 13.77 23.17
N PHE A 37 -29.97 13.77 24.01
CA PHE A 37 -30.05 13.27 25.39
C PHE A 37 -30.61 14.34 26.33
N ASP A 38 -31.52 13.93 27.22
CA ASP A 38 -31.96 14.80 28.32
C ASP A 38 -30.78 15.07 29.28
N HIS A 39 -30.64 16.32 29.68
CA HIS A 39 -29.51 16.72 30.53
C HIS A 39 -29.56 16.12 31.96
N PHE A 40 -30.75 15.80 32.46
CA PHE A 40 -30.96 15.28 33.80
C PHE A 40 -31.05 13.76 33.85
N ASP A 41 -31.22 13.08 32.72
CA ASP A 41 -31.25 11.63 32.66
C ASP A 41 -29.86 11.00 32.58
N VAL A 42 -28.81 11.82 32.38
CA VAL A 42 -27.42 11.35 32.29
C VAL A 42 -26.78 11.31 33.68
N ALA A 43 -26.41 10.12 34.12
CA ALA A 43 -25.68 9.89 35.37
C ALA A 43 -24.21 9.54 35.06
N LEU A 44 -23.30 9.91 35.94
CA LEU A 44 -21.89 9.61 35.92
C LEU A 44 -21.49 8.75 37.10
N SER A 45 -20.85 7.60 36.87
CA SER A 45 -20.11 6.88 37.90
C SER A 45 -18.63 7.28 37.89
N ILE A 46 -18.01 7.35 39.05
CA ILE A 46 -16.60 7.71 39.20
C ILE A 46 -15.81 6.47 39.55
N GLY A 47 -14.80 6.17 38.74
CA GLY A 47 -13.80 5.13 39.00
C GLY A 47 -12.59 5.74 39.70
N ILE A 48 -12.15 5.15 40.81
CA ILE A 48 -10.92 5.50 41.50
C ILE A 48 -9.93 4.39 41.28
N GLN A 49 -8.79 4.71 40.64
CA GLN A 49 -7.77 3.73 40.26
C GLN A 49 -6.41 4.11 40.84
N PRO A 50 -5.59 3.13 41.24
CA PRO A 50 -4.18 3.39 41.53
C PRO A 50 -3.46 3.93 40.28
N MET A 51 -2.66 4.98 40.47
CA MET A 51 -1.88 5.56 39.38
C MET A 51 -0.71 4.63 39.00
N VAL A 52 -0.69 4.20 37.74
CA VAL A 52 0.49 3.54 37.17
C VAL A 52 1.58 4.58 36.94
N ARG A 53 2.82 4.26 37.31
CA ARG A 53 3.97 5.19 37.25
C ARG A 53 4.51 5.31 35.84
N SER A 54 3.62 5.59 34.90
CA SER A 54 4.00 5.82 33.48
C SER A 54 4.68 7.18 33.27
N ASP A 55 4.59 8.09 34.23
CA ASP A 55 5.33 9.36 34.24
C ASP A 55 6.85 9.18 34.05
N ILE A 56 7.40 8.06 34.50
CA ILE A 56 8.80 7.66 34.34
C ILE A 56 9.00 6.50 33.34
N ALA A 57 7.95 6.10 32.60
CA ALA A 57 7.96 5.08 31.57
C ALA A 57 7.18 5.55 30.34
N SER A 58 6.18 4.77 29.88
CA SER A 58 5.39 5.05 28.69
C SER A 58 3.92 4.67 28.88
N SER A 59 3.08 5.22 28.04
CA SER A 59 1.66 4.92 27.99
C SER A 59 1.10 5.24 26.60
N GLY A 60 -0.14 4.84 26.36
CA GLY A 60 -0.77 5.14 25.09
C GLY A 60 -2.15 4.54 24.92
N VAL A 61 -2.56 4.44 23.68
CA VAL A 61 -3.85 3.90 23.27
C VAL A 61 -3.65 2.77 22.27
N MET A 62 -4.61 1.86 22.18
CA MET A 62 -4.63 0.85 21.15
C MET A 62 -6.06 0.57 20.67
N PHE A 63 -6.17 0.30 19.39
CA PHE A 63 -7.44 0.02 18.73
C PHE A 63 -7.40 -1.39 18.15
N THR A 64 -8.53 -2.11 18.25
CA THR A 64 -8.63 -3.44 17.65
C THR A 64 -9.11 -3.43 16.20
N LEU A 65 -8.93 -2.32 15.53
CA LEU A 65 -9.03 -2.14 14.08
C LEU A 65 -8.11 -1.00 13.64
N ASP A 66 -7.83 -0.92 12.35
CA ASP A 66 -7.20 0.28 11.78
C ASP A 66 -8.22 1.41 11.67
N THR A 67 -8.00 2.50 12.40
CA THR A 67 -8.95 3.62 12.49
C THR A 67 -9.06 4.46 11.21
N GLU A 68 -8.09 4.35 10.30
CA GLU A 68 -8.11 5.08 9.02
C GLU A 68 -8.96 4.33 7.97
N SER A 69 -8.66 3.05 7.75
CA SER A 69 -9.31 2.24 6.73
C SER A 69 -10.54 1.45 7.25
N GLY A 70 -10.64 1.26 8.56
CA GLY A 70 -11.62 0.35 9.18
C GLY A 70 -11.27 -1.14 9.03
N PHE A 71 -10.01 -1.47 8.72
CA PHE A 71 -9.54 -2.84 8.58
C PHE A 71 -9.59 -3.56 9.93
N ARG A 72 -10.40 -4.61 10.03
CA ARG A 72 -10.73 -5.28 11.30
C ARG A 72 -9.70 -6.28 11.80
N GLU A 73 -8.82 -6.76 10.91
CA GLU A 73 -7.86 -7.81 11.23
C GLU A 73 -6.52 -7.25 11.75
N ALA A 74 -6.49 -6.01 12.23
CA ALA A 74 -5.32 -5.37 12.81
C ALA A 74 -5.56 -4.90 14.24
N VAL A 75 -4.48 -4.89 15.04
CA VAL A 75 -4.38 -4.09 16.26
C VAL A 75 -3.42 -2.94 15.98
N VAL A 76 -3.87 -1.71 16.21
CA VAL A 76 -3.03 -0.50 16.10
C VAL A 76 -2.68 -0.04 17.50
N ILE A 77 -1.40 0.05 17.83
CA ILE A 77 -0.89 0.48 19.13
C ILE A 77 -0.15 1.79 18.96
N ASN A 78 -0.54 2.81 19.69
CA ASN A 78 0.14 4.08 19.76
C ASN A 78 0.71 4.29 21.18
N GLY A 79 1.94 4.84 21.26
CA GLY A 79 2.57 5.04 22.55
C GLY A 79 3.57 6.18 22.58
N ALA A 80 3.68 6.84 23.73
CA ALA A 80 4.67 7.88 23.98
C ALA A 80 5.23 7.78 25.40
N TRP A 81 6.29 8.51 25.65
CA TRP A 81 6.86 8.64 26.99
C TRP A 81 5.94 9.45 27.91
N GLY A 82 5.84 9.06 29.17
CA GLY A 82 5.06 9.74 30.18
C GLY A 82 3.61 9.27 30.29
N LEU A 83 2.76 10.13 30.86
CA LEU A 83 1.33 9.87 31.10
C LEU A 83 0.53 9.94 29.79
N GLY A 84 -0.47 9.06 29.63
CA GLY A 84 -1.26 8.87 28.41
C GLY A 84 -2.03 10.09 27.92
N GLU A 85 -2.31 11.03 28.82
CA GLU A 85 -3.03 12.26 28.48
C GLU A 85 -2.31 13.08 27.40
N ALA A 86 -0.97 13.04 27.34
CA ALA A 86 -0.19 13.68 26.27
C ALA A 86 -0.49 13.10 24.88
N VAL A 87 -0.78 11.82 24.78
CA VAL A 87 -1.17 11.15 23.53
C VAL A 87 -2.62 11.46 23.18
N VAL A 88 -3.53 11.33 24.15
CA VAL A 88 -4.97 11.56 23.95
C VAL A 88 -5.27 13.02 23.58
N GLN A 89 -4.55 13.98 24.15
CA GLN A 89 -4.69 15.41 23.82
C GLN A 89 -3.93 15.83 22.54
N GLY A 90 -3.21 14.91 21.89
CA GLY A 90 -2.46 15.22 20.66
C GLY A 90 -1.22 16.11 20.87
N MET A 91 -0.71 16.22 22.11
CA MET A 91 0.48 17.02 22.44
C MET A 91 1.77 16.37 21.93
N ALA A 92 1.82 15.04 21.88
CA ALA A 92 2.96 14.28 21.43
C ALA A 92 2.59 13.44 20.19
N THR A 93 3.46 13.40 19.19
CA THR A 93 3.36 12.46 18.07
C THR A 93 3.89 11.10 18.52
N PRO A 94 3.02 10.09 18.73
CA PRO A 94 3.41 8.81 19.32
C PRO A 94 4.16 7.90 18.36
N ASP A 95 4.82 6.91 18.91
CA ASP A 95 5.21 5.71 18.17
C ASP A 95 3.96 4.93 17.77
N GLU A 96 4.03 4.22 16.63
CA GLU A 96 2.92 3.41 16.12
C GLU A 96 3.39 2.01 15.73
N TRP A 97 2.58 1.01 16.09
CA TRP A 97 2.74 -0.37 15.66
C TRP A 97 1.42 -0.90 15.13
N ILE A 98 1.50 -1.69 14.06
CA ILE A 98 0.35 -2.43 13.53
C ILE A 98 0.66 -3.92 13.58
N ILE A 99 -0.23 -4.68 14.21
CA ILE A 99 -0.07 -6.12 14.43
C ILE A 99 -1.24 -6.85 13.76
N PHE A 100 -0.95 -7.88 12.99
CA PHE A 100 -1.96 -8.64 12.27
C PHE A 100 -2.53 -9.77 13.13
N LYS A 101 -3.82 -9.70 13.47
CA LYS A 101 -4.51 -10.60 14.41
C LYS A 101 -4.52 -12.08 13.98
N PRO A 102 -4.84 -12.44 12.69
CA PRO A 102 -5.01 -13.83 12.32
C PRO A 102 -3.77 -14.71 12.54
N THR A 103 -2.58 -14.19 12.29
CA THR A 103 -1.35 -14.94 12.51
C THR A 103 -0.81 -14.77 13.94
N LEU A 104 -1.10 -13.65 14.61
CA LEU A 104 -0.88 -13.50 16.06
C LEU A 104 -1.60 -14.62 16.85
N LYS A 105 -2.89 -14.85 16.56
CA LYS A 105 -3.70 -15.92 17.18
C LYS A 105 -3.13 -17.33 16.90
N LYS A 106 -2.25 -17.49 15.90
CA LYS A 106 -1.55 -18.75 15.58
C LYS A 106 -0.16 -18.84 16.23
N GLY A 107 0.24 -17.87 17.03
CA GLY A 107 1.51 -17.82 17.75
C GLY A 107 2.70 -17.23 16.98
N PHE A 108 2.46 -16.59 15.82
CA PHE A 108 3.48 -15.85 15.09
C PHE A 108 3.69 -14.45 15.68
N ARG A 109 4.70 -13.72 15.16
CA ARG A 109 5.03 -12.36 15.61
C ARG A 109 4.78 -11.33 14.50
N PRO A 110 3.53 -11.09 14.09
CA PRO A 110 3.17 -10.33 12.90
C PRO A 110 3.12 -8.82 13.14
N ILE A 111 4.22 -8.22 13.55
CA ILE A 111 4.36 -6.75 13.56
C ILE A 111 4.61 -6.33 12.11
N ILE A 112 3.59 -5.79 11.46
CA ILE A 112 3.60 -5.42 10.04
C ILE A 112 3.86 -3.93 9.80
N THR A 113 3.96 -3.14 10.87
CA THR A 113 4.37 -1.73 10.80
C THR A 113 5.00 -1.33 12.11
N ARG A 114 6.09 -0.54 12.04
CA ARG A 114 6.70 0.20 13.14
C ARG A 114 7.04 1.59 12.64
N LYS A 115 6.47 2.60 13.28
CA LYS A 115 6.72 3.99 12.95
C LYS A 115 7.17 4.73 14.21
N LEU A 116 8.38 5.26 14.16
CA LEU A 116 8.92 6.05 15.25
C LEU A 116 8.28 7.43 15.27
N GLY A 117 7.63 7.79 16.39
CA GLY A 117 7.07 9.11 16.61
C GLY A 117 8.12 10.14 17.03
N VAL A 118 7.83 11.40 16.84
CA VAL A 118 8.75 12.48 17.23
C VAL A 118 8.85 12.62 18.75
N LYS A 119 7.75 12.40 19.47
CA LYS A 119 7.67 12.39 20.95
C LYS A 119 8.39 13.57 21.61
N GLU A 120 8.12 14.79 21.15
CA GLU A 120 8.84 16.00 21.57
C GLU A 120 8.65 16.28 23.05
N VAL A 121 7.43 16.04 23.54
CA VAL A 121 7.03 16.31 24.93
C VAL A 121 6.48 15.07 25.60
N LYS A 122 6.53 15.06 26.92
CA LYS A 122 5.89 14.07 27.79
C LYS A 122 5.22 14.76 28.97
N MET A 123 4.13 14.18 29.45
CA MET A 123 3.48 14.61 30.68
C MET A 123 3.98 13.77 31.85
N VAL A 124 4.34 14.42 32.93
CA VAL A 124 4.82 13.79 34.18
C VAL A 124 4.11 14.37 35.37
N PHE A 125 4.23 13.75 36.53
CA PHE A 125 3.76 14.36 37.78
C PHE A 125 4.47 15.67 38.04
N ALA A 126 3.75 16.66 38.56
CA ALA A 126 4.32 17.94 38.95
C ALA A 126 5.24 17.80 40.18
N ASP A 127 6.28 18.63 40.23
CA ASP A 127 7.31 18.58 41.29
C ASP A 127 6.78 18.95 42.65
N ASP A 128 5.71 19.77 42.71
CA ASP A 128 5.02 20.15 43.95
C ASP A 128 4.16 19.02 44.55
N GLY A 129 4.08 17.88 43.84
CA GLY A 129 3.34 16.70 44.28
C GLY A 129 1.86 16.72 43.98
N THR A 130 1.35 17.74 43.25
CA THR A 130 -0.07 17.85 42.88
C THR A 130 -0.23 18.10 41.38
N GLY A 131 -1.12 17.32 40.73
CA GLY A 131 -1.36 17.46 39.28
C GLY A 131 -0.22 16.97 38.39
N THR A 132 -0.18 17.50 37.20
CA THR A 132 0.76 17.09 36.13
C THR A 132 1.43 18.30 35.49
N GLN A 133 2.58 18.09 34.86
CA GLN A 133 3.31 19.10 34.08
C GLN A 133 3.89 18.50 32.80
N VAL A 134 4.05 19.33 31.76
CA VAL A 134 4.67 18.94 30.49
C VAL A 134 6.18 19.20 30.55
N ARG A 135 6.97 18.26 30.06
CA ARG A 135 8.43 18.37 29.95
C ARG A 135 8.89 17.91 28.56
N ASP A 136 9.98 18.50 28.09
CA ASP A 136 10.64 18.06 26.85
C ASP A 136 11.23 16.65 27.03
N VAL A 137 11.18 15.85 25.95
CA VAL A 137 11.84 14.55 25.88
C VAL A 137 13.23 14.73 25.29
N VAL A 138 14.24 14.22 25.98
CA VAL A 138 15.63 14.30 25.51
C VAL A 138 15.82 13.50 24.20
N ALA A 139 16.74 13.97 23.33
CA ALA A 139 16.94 13.40 21.99
C ALA A 139 17.20 11.89 22.01
N THR A 140 17.97 11.39 23.00
CA THR A 140 18.24 9.95 23.15
C THR A 140 17.00 9.09 23.42
N GLN A 141 15.97 9.66 24.05
CA GLN A 141 14.67 8.99 24.23
C GLN A 141 13.77 9.15 23.01
N ARG A 142 13.77 10.31 22.34
CA ARG A 142 12.98 10.54 21.13
C ARG A 142 13.34 9.57 20.01
N ASN A 143 14.62 9.25 19.88
CA ASN A 143 15.14 8.38 18.82
C ASN A 143 14.97 6.87 19.11
N ARG A 144 14.22 6.51 20.15
CA ARG A 144 13.93 5.12 20.51
C ARG A 144 12.44 4.90 20.64
N PHE A 145 12.00 3.70 20.29
CA PHE A 145 10.63 3.27 20.59
C PHE A 145 10.40 3.20 22.10
N CYS A 146 9.22 3.62 22.53
CA CYS A 146 8.84 3.62 23.95
C CYS A 146 8.45 2.23 24.48
N LEU A 147 8.26 1.24 23.59
CA LEU A 147 7.99 -0.17 23.90
C LEU A 147 9.01 -1.08 23.21
N ALA A 148 9.34 -2.17 23.87
CA ALA A 148 10.05 -3.28 23.25
C ALA A 148 9.09 -4.18 22.45
N GLY A 149 9.62 -4.94 21.45
CA GLY A 149 8.79 -5.77 20.58
C GLY A 149 7.96 -6.83 21.32
N PHE A 150 8.45 -7.40 22.43
CA PHE A 150 7.68 -8.36 23.24
C PHE A 150 6.52 -7.68 24.00
N GLU A 151 6.68 -6.42 24.43
CA GLU A 151 5.63 -5.65 25.07
C GLU A 151 4.51 -5.28 24.08
N VAL A 152 4.88 -4.94 22.84
CA VAL A 152 3.93 -4.72 21.75
C VAL A 152 3.10 -5.98 21.49
N MET A 153 3.75 -7.15 21.45
CA MET A 153 3.06 -8.44 21.27
C MET A 153 2.10 -8.72 22.43
N GLN A 154 2.52 -8.51 23.67
CA GLN A 154 1.68 -8.70 24.85
C GLN A 154 0.43 -7.79 24.84
N LEU A 155 0.60 -6.52 24.49
CA LEU A 155 -0.53 -5.59 24.37
C LEU A 155 -1.49 -6.04 23.23
N ALA A 156 -0.97 -6.50 22.11
CA ALA A 156 -1.78 -6.98 21.00
C ALA A 156 -2.58 -8.26 21.36
N GLU A 157 -1.99 -9.18 22.11
CA GLU A 157 -2.68 -10.36 22.65
C GLU A 157 -3.81 -9.96 23.61
N TRP A 158 -3.56 -9.00 24.51
CA TRP A 158 -4.59 -8.48 25.40
C TRP A 158 -5.71 -7.77 24.64
N ALA A 159 -5.35 -6.98 23.62
CA ALA A 159 -6.35 -6.31 22.78
C ALA A 159 -7.29 -7.32 22.10
N CYS A 160 -6.73 -8.42 21.54
CA CYS A 160 -7.53 -9.48 20.95
C CYS A 160 -8.43 -10.17 21.99
N ALA A 161 -7.92 -10.45 23.19
CA ALA A 161 -8.69 -11.07 24.26
C ALA A 161 -9.86 -10.17 24.75
N ILE A 162 -9.62 -8.86 24.85
CA ILE A 162 -10.62 -7.86 25.20
C ILE A 162 -11.71 -7.79 24.10
N GLU A 163 -11.30 -7.66 22.84
CA GLU A 163 -12.22 -7.62 21.71
C GLU A 163 -13.09 -8.90 21.64
N ASP A 164 -12.49 -10.08 21.79
CA ASP A 164 -13.21 -11.36 21.77
C ASP A 164 -14.22 -11.43 22.93
N HIS A 165 -13.87 -10.92 24.10
CA HIS A 165 -14.76 -10.86 25.28
C HIS A 165 -15.98 -9.96 25.02
N TYR A 166 -15.75 -8.71 24.60
CA TYR A 166 -16.83 -7.75 24.37
C TYR A 166 -17.68 -8.12 23.15
N SER A 167 -17.08 -8.68 22.10
CA SER A 167 -17.83 -9.20 20.94
C SER A 167 -18.78 -10.33 21.34
N LYS A 168 -18.34 -11.22 22.24
CA LYS A 168 -19.20 -12.29 22.78
C LYS A 168 -20.36 -11.72 23.59
N LEU A 169 -20.13 -10.70 24.41
CA LEU A 169 -21.18 -10.05 25.20
C LEU A 169 -22.19 -9.30 24.32
N ALA A 170 -21.70 -8.62 23.29
CA ALA A 170 -22.54 -7.87 22.35
C ALA A 170 -23.31 -8.75 21.36
N GLY A 171 -22.88 -10.00 21.16
CA GLY A 171 -23.46 -10.90 20.14
C GLY A 171 -23.08 -10.54 18.69
N HIS A 172 -22.18 -9.62 18.48
CA HIS A 172 -21.62 -9.21 17.19
C HIS A 172 -20.17 -8.77 17.37
N HIS A 173 -19.43 -8.61 16.28
CA HIS A 173 -18.07 -8.09 16.32
C HIS A 173 -18.06 -6.66 16.90
N GLN A 174 -17.33 -6.47 18.00
CA GLN A 174 -17.25 -5.22 18.73
C GLN A 174 -15.81 -4.74 18.82
N PRO A 175 -15.36 -3.87 17.90
CA PRO A 175 -14.04 -3.26 18.01
C PRO A 175 -13.89 -2.42 19.28
N MET A 176 -12.67 -2.37 19.79
CA MET A 176 -12.37 -1.74 21.08
C MET A 176 -11.34 -0.63 20.94
N ASP A 177 -11.54 0.42 21.75
CA ASP A 177 -10.61 1.50 22.04
C ASP A 177 -10.10 1.26 23.48
N ILE A 178 -8.78 1.12 23.63
CA ILE A 178 -8.16 0.65 24.88
C ILE A 178 -7.01 1.58 25.25
N GLU A 179 -6.99 2.01 26.52
CA GLU A 179 -5.89 2.76 27.10
C GLU A 179 -4.97 1.83 27.89
N TRP A 180 -3.66 1.99 27.72
CA TRP A 180 -2.64 1.20 28.41
C TRP A 180 -1.54 2.06 29.01
N ALA A 181 -0.84 1.53 30.03
CA ALA A 181 0.32 2.16 30.62
C ALA A 181 1.36 1.13 31.05
N LYS A 182 2.64 1.54 31.05
CA LYS A 182 3.77 0.79 31.58
C LYS A 182 4.20 1.46 32.89
N ASP A 183 4.37 0.66 33.93
CA ASP A 183 4.89 1.12 35.21
C ASP A 183 6.42 1.24 35.17
N GLY A 184 6.96 2.41 35.42
CA GLY A 184 8.39 2.65 35.37
C GLY A 184 9.16 2.13 36.58
N ILE A 185 8.48 1.61 37.62
CA ILE A 185 9.11 1.00 38.79
C ILE A 185 9.19 -0.50 38.62
N THR A 186 8.09 -1.15 38.24
CA THR A 186 8.00 -2.61 38.09
C THR A 186 8.33 -3.08 36.66
N GLY A 187 8.18 -2.20 35.66
CA GLY A 187 8.28 -2.53 34.25
C GLY A 187 7.05 -3.24 33.69
N GLU A 188 6.01 -3.45 34.49
CA GLU A 188 4.79 -4.16 34.09
C GLU A 188 3.87 -3.29 33.24
N LEU A 189 3.15 -3.93 32.32
CA LEU A 189 2.08 -3.30 31.52
C LEU A 189 0.73 -3.43 32.22
N PHE A 190 -0.12 -2.43 32.03
CA PHE A 190 -1.47 -2.38 32.58
C PHE A 190 -2.48 -1.89 31.53
N ILE A 191 -3.67 -2.46 31.54
CA ILE A 191 -4.82 -1.91 30.85
C ILE A 191 -5.53 -0.95 31.82
N LEU A 192 -5.73 0.28 31.38
CA LEU A 192 -6.36 1.33 32.19
C LEU A 192 -7.84 1.46 31.90
N GLN A 193 -8.24 1.38 30.64
CA GLN A 193 -9.61 1.52 30.19
C GLN A 193 -9.83 0.70 28.90
N ALA A 194 -11.04 0.18 28.72
CA ALA A 194 -11.50 -0.39 27.46
C ALA A 194 -12.93 0.06 27.19
N ARG A 195 -13.20 0.54 25.98
CA ARG A 195 -14.53 0.96 25.53
C ARG A 195 -14.80 0.52 24.09
N PRO A 196 -16.07 0.29 23.71
CA PRO A 196 -16.42 0.02 22.33
C PRO A 196 -16.00 1.19 21.42
N GLU A 197 -15.37 0.86 20.29
CA GLU A 197 -15.13 1.81 19.21
C GLU A 197 -16.44 2.07 18.46
N THR A 198 -16.83 3.32 18.25
CA THR A 198 -18.16 3.70 17.74
C THR A 198 -18.14 4.33 16.36
N VAL A 199 -17.01 4.83 15.88
CA VAL A 199 -16.92 5.58 14.63
C VAL A 199 -16.99 4.64 13.42
N HIS A 200 -16.24 3.54 13.46
CA HIS A 200 -16.17 2.55 12.37
C HIS A 200 -17.14 1.39 12.54
N ALA A 201 -17.57 1.09 13.76
CA ALA A 201 -18.58 0.05 14.03
C ALA A 201 -19.93 0.32 13.33
N GLN A 202 -20.24 1.59 13.03
CA GLN A 202 -21.52 2.01 12.39
C GLN A 202 -21.41 2.23 10.88
N LYS A 203 -20.21 2.23 10.29
CA LYS A 203 -20.09 2.33 8.82
C LYS A 203 -20.48 1.02 8.19
N SER A 204 -21.53 1.04 7.37
CA SER A 204 -21.97 -0.12 6.58
C SER A 204 -20.84 -0.63 5.69
N GLU A 205 -20.77 -1.95 5.50
CA GLU A 205 -19.83 -2.63 4.60
C GLU A 205 -20.09 -2.34 3.11
N ASP A 206 -20.94 -1.37 2.80
CA ASP A 206 -21.31 -1.03 1.43
C ASP A 206 -20.11 -0.46 0.67
N THR A 207 -19.53 -1.28 -0.18
CA THR A 207 -18.49 -0.84 -1.12
C THR A 207 -19.16 -0.23 -2.35
N PHE A 208 -18.82 1.03 -2.66
CA PHE A 208 -19.37 1.76 -3.81
C PHE A 208 -18.29 1.97 -4.86
N PHE A 209 -18.67 1.80 -6.11
CA PHE A 209 -17.92 2.29 -7.25
C PHE A 209 -18.34 3.74 -7.53
N GLU A 210 -17.36 4.62 -7.75
CA GLU A 210 -17.60 6.01 -8.04
C GLU A 210 -17.34 6.29 -9.53
N ASN A 211 -18.41 6.64 -10.24
CA ASN A 211 -18.31 7.13 -11.62
C ASN A 211 -18.42 8.66 -11.61
N TYR A 212 -17.45 9.34 -12.21
CA TYR A 212 -17.35 10.80 -12.30
C TYR A 212 -17.95 11.30 -13.61
N GLU A 213 -18.79 12.32 -13.57
CA GLU A 213 -19.46 12.89 -14.73
C GLU A 213 -19.46 14.42 -14.64
N LEU A 214 -18.89 15.10 -15.63
CA LEU A 214 -18.97 16.55 -15.71
C LEU A 214 -20.43 16.97 -15.90
N THR A 215 -20.88 17.94 -15.11
CA THR A 215 -22.28 18.43 -15.13
C THR A 215 -22.39 19.92 -15.39
N GLY A 216 -21.30 20.67 -15.23
CA GLY A 216 -21.22 22.10 -15.49
C GLY A 216 -20.94 22.41 -16.97
N GLY A 217 -21.41 23.55 -17.46
CA GLY A 217 -20.94 24.09 -18.72
C GLY A 217 -19.47 24.48 -18.59
N HIS A 218 -18.60 23.86 -19.38
CA HIS A 218 -17.18 24.18 -19.45
C HIS A 218 -16.83 24.79 -20.81
N GLY A 219 -15.81 25.65 -20.83
CA GLY A 219 -15.24 26.16 -22.06
C GLY A 219 -14.41 25.10 -22.79
N ALA A 220 -13.75 25.50 -23.87
CA ALA A 220 -12.76 24.65 -24.51
C ALA A 220 -11.64 24.31 -23.49
N PRO A 221 -11.07 23.09 -23.52
CA PRO A 221 -9.96 22.74 -22.64
C PRO A 221 -8.74 23.62 -22.91
N LEU A 222 -7.99 23.96 -21.86
CA LEU A 222 -6.72 24.67 -21.97
C LEU A 222 -5.71 23.83 -22.77
N THR A 223 -5.65 22.57 -22.44
CA THR A 223 -4.89 21.55 -23.17
C THR A 223 -5.47 20.17 -22.84
N SER A 224 -5.10 19.18 -23.65
CA SER A 224 -5.56 17.80 -23.51
C SER A 224 -4.39 16.85 -23.66
N GLY A 225 -4.54 15.66 -23.11
CA GLY A 225 -3.55 14.59 -23.21
C GLY A 225 -4.21 13.23 -23.06
N VAL A 226 -3.44 12.22 -22.73
CA VAL A 226 -3.95 10.87 -22.49
C VAL A 226 -4.46 10.79 -21.04
N ALA A 227 -5.71 10.40 -20.87
CA ALA A 227 -6.32 10.18 -19.57
C ALA A 227 -5.74 8.94 -18.87
N VAL A 228 -5.50 9.07 -17.58
CA VAL A 228 -5.08 7.99 -16.69
C VAL A 228 -5.99 7.96 -15.48
N GLY A 229 -6.72 6.86 -15.32
CA GLY A 229 -7.86 6.75 -14.42
C GLY A 229 -9.14 7.39 -15.01
N GLU A 230 -10.22 7.41 -14.23
CA GLU A 230 -11.55 7.89 -14.64
C GLU A 230 -12.08 9.00 -13.72
N LYS A 231 -11.21 9.58 -12.90
CA LYS A 231 -11.59 10.60 -11.90
C LYS A 231 -11.45 12.02 -12.42
N ILE A 232 -12.05 12.93 -11.68
CA ILE A 232 -11.90 14.37 -11.87
C ILE A 232 -11.25 14.94 -10.62
N GLY A 233 -10.19 15.74 -10.81
CA GLY A 233 -9.50 16.48 -9.75
C GLY A 233 -9.63 17.98 -9.97
N HIS A 234 -9.79 18.72 -8.88
CA HIS A 234 -9.85 20.17 -8.90
C HIS A 234 -8.90 20.76 -7.87
N GLY A 235 -8.22 21.85 -8.20
CA GLY A 235 -7.30 22.52 -7.31
C GLY A 235 -6.49 23.63 -7.97
N ILE A 236 -5.59 24.22 -7.19
CA ILE A 236 -4.67 25.25 -7.67
C ILE A 236 -3.51 24.58 -8.42
N ALA A 237 -3.25 24.99 -9.63
CA ALA A 237 -2.14 24.51 -10.43
C ALA A 237 -0.79 24.95 -9.84
N HIS A 238 0.07 24.00 -9.58
CA HIS A 238 1.45 24.24 -9.18
C HIS A 238 2.37 23.75 -10.29
N VAL A 239 2.86 24.69 -11.10
CA VAL A 239 3.77 24.40 -12.22
C VAL A 239 5.19 24.27 -11.68
N MET A 240 5.78 23.09 -11.78
CA MET A 240 7.13 22.77 -11.32
C MET A 240 7.95 22.13 -12.44
N LEU A 241 9.12 22.67 -12.72
CA LEU A 241 9.98 22.16 -13.78
C LEU A 241 11.13 21.28 -13.28
N ASP A 242 11.39 21.30 -11.99
CA ASP A 242 12.42 20.46 -11.36
C ASP A 242 12.03 20.06 -9.93
N SER A 243 12.61 18.96 -9.44
CA SER A 243 12.35 18.40 -8.11
C SER A 243 13.08 19.12 -6.95
N SER A 244 13.79 20.22 -7.19
CA SER A 244 14.52 20.92 -6.13
C SER A 244 13.63 21.71 -5.16
N LYS A 245 12.38 21.97 -5.53
CA LYS A 245 11.42 22.82 -4.78
C LYS A 245 10.22 22.05 -4.22
N LEU A 246 10.33 20.77 -3.98
CA LEU A 246 9.22 19.91 -3.50
C LEU A 246 8.54 20.44 -2.23
N THR A 247 9.27 21.18 -1.38
CA THR A 247 8.74 21.74 -0.13
C THR A 247 7.71 22.86 -0.33
N SER A 248 7.65 23.46 -1.53
CA SER A 248 6.68 24.52 -1.84
C SER A 248 5.28 23.99 -2.19
N PHE A 249 5.15 22.69 -2.51
CA PHE A 249 3.90 22.07 -2.92
C PHE A 249 2.98 21.83 -1.73
N LYS A 250 1.73 22.26 -1.82
CA LYS A 250 0.72 22.14 -0.76
C LYS A 250 -0.23 20.98 -1.03
N GLU A 251 -0.85 20.51 0.05
CA GLU A 251 -1.89 19.48 -0.01
C GLU A 251 -3.06 19.93 -0.90
N GLY A 252 -3.50 19.06 -1.81
CA GLY A 252 -4.62 19.32 -2.70
C GLY A 252 -4.31 20.20 -3.92
N GLU A 253 -3.08 20.66 -4.11
CA GLU A 253 -2.68 21.33 -5.35
C GLU A 253 -2.60 20.34 -6.52
N ILE A 254 -2.65 20.83 -7.73
CA ILE A 254 -2.47 20.05 -8.96
C ILE A 254 -1.03 20.21 -9.44
N LEU A 255 -0.32 19.11 -9.54
CA LEU A 255 1.04 19.10 -10.07
C LEU A 255 1.01 19.22 -11.60
N VAL A 256 1.66 20.24 -12.15
CA VAL A 256 1.87 20.42 -13.59
C VAL A 256 3.38 20.47 -13.85
N THR A 257 3.88 19.53 -14.65
CA THR A 257 5.32 19.41 -14.92
C THR A 257 5.61 18.86 -16.33
N THR A 258 6.85 18.89 -16.75
CA THR A 258 7.25 18.26 -18.02
C THR A 258 7.20 16.74 -17.95
N MET A 259 7.76 16.15 -16.91
CA MET A 259 7.74 14.70 -16.62
C MET A 259 8.05 14.47 -15.14
N THR A 260 7.74 13.28 -14.63
CA THR A 260 8.10 12.87 -13.26
C THR A 260 9.05 11.68 -13.26
N ASP A 261 9.81 11.59 -12.20
CA ASP A 261 10.67 10.47 -11.84
C ASP A 261 10.38 10.06 -10.38
N PRO A 262 10.98 9.02 -9.82
CA PRO A 262 10.74 8.58 -8.44
C PRO A 262 10.94 9.65 -7.36
N ALA A 263 11.75 10.68 -7.62
CA ALA A 263 11.95 11.78 -6.65
C ALA A 263 10.68 12.63 -6.43
N TRP A 264 9.72 12.59 -7.35
CA TRP A 264 8.47 13.36 -7.27
C TRP A 264 7.39 12.70 -6.42
N GLU A 265 7.50 11.42 -6.08
CA GLU A 265 6.46 10.68 -5.36
C GLU A 265 5.96 11.36 -4.07
N PRO A 266 6.82 12.00 -3.23
CA PRO A 266 6.34 12.65 -2.01
C PRO A 266 5.31 13.75 -2.24
N ILE A 267 5.38 14.47 -3.37
CA ILE A 267 4.38 15.49 -3.71
C ILE A 267 3.22 14.91 -4.52
N MET A 268 3.47 13.90 -5.33
CA MET A 268 2.40 13.21 -6.06
C MET A 268 1.35 12.63 -5.11
N LYS A 269 1.76 12.12 -3.94
CA LYS A 269 0.85 11.65 -2.87
C LYS A 269 -0.05 12.74 -2.28
N ARG A 270 0.33 14.00 -2.40
CA ARG A 270 -0.39 15.17 -1.88
C ARG A 270 -1.19 15.90 -2.95
N ALA A 271 -0.98 15.55 -4.22
CA ALA A 271 -1.64 16.17 -5.34
C ALA A 271 -3.11 15.73 -5.46
N SER A 272 -3.98 16.64 -5.84
CA SER A 272 -5.36 16.31 -6.22
C SER A 272 -5.47 15.80 -7.67
N ALA A 273 -4.50 16.12 -8.52
CA ALA A 273 -4.32 15.61 -9.87
C ALA A 273 -2.88 15.84 -10.33
N ILE A 274 -2.48 15.12 -11.37
CA ILE A 274 -1.15 15.26 -11.99
C ILE A 274 -1.31 15.49 -13.48
N VAL A 275 -0.51 16.41 -14.02
CA VAL A 275 -0.45 16.74 -15.44
C VAL A 275 1.00 16.75 -15.89
N THR A 276 1.30 16.00 -16.96
CA THR A 276 2.65 16.01 -17.56
C THR A 276 2.60 16.28 -19.06
N GLU A 277 3.61 17.03 -19.55
CA GLU A 277 3.76 17.27 -20.99
C GLU A 277 4.17 16.04 -21.74
N ARG A 278 5.00 15.21 -21.10
CA ARG A 278 5.63 14.02 -21.69
C ARG A 278 5.12 12.75 -21.04
N GLY A 279 5.23 11.67 -21.81
CA GLY A 279 4.87 10.33 -21.36
C GLY A 279 3.57 9.85 -21.95
N GLY A 280 3.37 8.53 -21.87
CA GLY A 280 2.14 7.83 -22.24
C GLY A 280 1.56 7.09 -21.03
N ARG A 281 0.57 6.23 -21.24
CA ARG A 281 -0.11 5.46 -20.18
C ARG A 281 0.80 4.56 -19.34
N THR A 282 2.02 4.33 -19.77
CA THR A 282 3.01 3.47 -19.11
C THR A 282 4.18 4.23 -18.48
N CYS A 283 4.19 5.57 -18.55
CA CYS A 283 5.22 6.38 -17.91
C CYS A 283 5.09 6.41 -16.39
N HIS A 284 6.11 6.88 -15.70
CA HIS A 284 6.16 6.96 -14.24
C HIS A 284 4.95 7.70 -13.65
N SER A 285 4.61 8.89 -14.18
CA SER A 285 3.45 9.67 -13.72
C SER A 285 2.14 8.86 -13.78
N ALA A 286 1.92 8.16 -14.89
CA ALA A 286 0.73 7.37 -15.11
C ALA A 286 0.63 6.17 -14.15
N ILE A 287 1.75 5.45 -13.96
CA ILE A 287 1.80 4.29 -13.07
C ILE A 287 1.52 4.71 -11.62
N ILE A 288 2.24 5.74 -11.14
CA ILE A 288 2.09 6.22 -9.75
C ILE A 288 0.70 6.79 -9.50
N SER A 289 0.15 7.57 -10.44
CA SER A 289 -1.20 8.16 -10.28
C SER A 289 -2.28 7.09 -10.16
N ARG A 290 -2.16 5.99 -10.94
CA ARG A 290 -3.09 4.85 -10.81
C ARG A 290 -2.98 4.20 -9.44
N GLU A 291 -1.77 4.01 -8.94
CA GLU A 291 -1.53 3.41 -7.63
C GLU A 291 -2.07 4.28 -6.50
N LEU A 292 -1.94 5.61 -6.63
CA LEU A 292 -2.49 6.57 -5.67
C LEU A 292 -4.01 6.80 -5.85
N GLY A 293 -4.59 6.33 -6.97
CA GLY A 293 -6.02 6.53 -7.28
C GLY A 293 -6.39 7.99 -7.54
N ILE A 294 -5.47 8.81 -8.06
CA ILE A 294 -5.69 10.22 -8.42
C ILE A 294 -5.70 10.40 -9.94
N PRO A 295 -6.49 11.34 -10.48
CA PRO A 295 -6.54 11.59 -11.92
C PRO A 295 -5.19 12.12 -12.43
N CYS A 296 -4.76 11.61 -13.58
CA CYS A 296 -3.55 12.07 -14.22
C CYS A 296 -3.76 12.22 -15.72
N ILE A 297 -3.21 13.30 -16.29
CA ILE A 297 -3.16 13.50 -17.74
C ILE A 297 -1.69 13.55 -18.16
N VAL A 298 -1.32 12.72 -19.12
CA VAL A 298 0.06 12.64 -19.63
C VAL A 298 0.11 12.98 -21.11
N GLY A 299 1.30 13.41 -21.58
CA GLY A 299 1.49 13.69 -23.01
C GLY A 299 0.74 14.91 -23.54
N THR A 300 0.56 15.94 -22.72
CA THR A 300 -0.14 17.17 -23.14
C THR A 300 0.67 18.02 -24.11
N GLY A 301 2.01 17.89 -24.09
CA GLY A 301 2.92 18.62 -24.97
C GLY A 301 3.18 20.08 -24.60
N ASP A 302 2.25 20.75 -23.92
CA ASP A 302 2.27 22.20 -23.71
C ASP A 302 1.65 22.68 -22.37
N ALA A 303 1.40 21.75 -21.44
CA ALA A 303 0.68 22.07 -20.21
C ALA A 303 1.44 23.12 -19.35
N THR A 304 2.76 23.06 -19.28
CA THR A 304 3.55 24.01 -18.47
C THR A 304 3.54 25.43 -19.04
N GLU A 305 3.24 25.58 -20.33
CA GLU A 305 3.10 26.89 -21.00
C GLU A 305 1.66 27.42 -20.90
N LYS A 306 0.68 26.55 -21.09
CA LYS A 306 -0.77 26.93 -21.14
C LYS A 306 -1.39 27.07 -19.76
N VAL A 307 -0.96 26.28 -18.79
CA VAL A 307 -1.45 26.34 -17.42
C VAL A 307 -0.60 27.32 -16.61
N ARG A 308 -1.22 28.40 -16.15
CA ARG A 308 -0.51 29.39 -15.33
C ARG A 308 -0.39 28.91 -13.88
N ASN A 309 0.82 29.01 -13.33
CA ASN A 309 1.05 28.69 -11.92
C ASN A 309 0.14 29.53 -10.99
N GLY A 310 -0.46 28.88 -10.00
CA GLY A 310 -1.37 29.52 -9.04
C GLY A 310 -2.80 29.74 -9.54
N THR A 311 -3.17 29.24 -10.73
CA THR A 311 -4.54 29.31 -11.22
C THR A 311 -5.37 28.11 -10.80
N ASP A 312 -6.65 28.32 -10.65
CA ASP A 312 -7.64 27.29 -10.37
C ASP A 312 -7.95 26.51 -11.65
N ILE A 313 -7.83 25.19 -11.61
CA ILE A 313 -8.06 24.33 -12.77
C ILE A 313 -8.81 23.05 -12.37
N THR A 314 -9.49 22.45 -13.34
CA THR A 314 -10.11 21.12 -13.23
C THR A 314 -9.44 20.17 -14.22
N VAL A 315 -9.00 19.03 -13.74
CA VAL A 315 -8.37 17.96 -14.51
C VAL A 315 -9.40 16.84 -14.61
N SER A 316 -9.89 16.54 -15.80
CA SER A 316 -10.90 15.51 -16.06
C SER A 316 -10.30 14.35 -16.82
N CYS A 317 -10.38 13.16 -16.23
CA CYS A 317 -10.10 11.88 -16.88
C CYS A 317 -11.38 11.06 -17.11
N ALA A 318 -12.57 11.67 -16.92
CA ALA A 318 -13.85 10.99 -17.01
C ALA A 318 -14.50 11.07 -18.42
N GLU A 319 -13.78 11.56 -19.43
CA GLU A 319 -14.29 11.78 -20.78
C GLU A 319 -13.76 10.76 -21.80
N GLY A 320 -13.35 9.60 -21.32
CA GLY A 320 -12.77 8.52 -22.12
C GLY A 320 -11.24 8.58 -22.18
N ASP A 321 -10.65 8.19 -23.33
CA ASP A 321 -9.20 8.10 -23.49
C ASP A 321 -8.46 9.45 -23.49
N VAL A 322 -9.19 10.53 -23.71
CA VAL A 322 -8.66 11.90 -23.73
C VAL A 322 -8.95 12.56 -22.39
N GLY A 323 -7.89 12.94 -21.69
CA GLY A 323 -7.98 13.76 -20.49
C GLY A 323 -7.94 15.25 -20.83
N ASN A 324 -8.78 16.04 -20.20
CA ASN A 324 -8.95 17.47 -20.47
C ASN A 324 -8.66 18.31 -19.24
N ILE A 325 -7.99 19.45 -19.46
CA ILE A 325 -7.70 20.44 -18.41
C ILE A 325 -8.53 21.69 -18.69
N TYR A 326 -9.38 22.03 -17.74
CA TYR A 326 -10.26 23.17 -17.84
C TYR A 326 -9.83 24.29 -16.90
N TYR A 327 -10.06 25.54 -17.32
CA TYR A 327 -9.85 26.71 -16.47
C TYR A 327 -10.96 26.82 -15.41
N GLY A 328 -10.57 27.07 -14.18
CA GLY A 328 -11.48 27.24 -13.06
C GLY A 328 -12.07 25.92 -12.55
N LYS A 329 -13.04 26.04 -11.67
CA LYS A 329 -13.78 24.91 -11.12
C LYS A 329 -14.94 24.54 -12.05
N VAL A 330 -14.89 23.34 -12.63
CA VAL A 330 -16.01 22.77 -13.38
C VAL A 330 -16.79 21.84 -12.45
N ASP A 331 -18.10 21.99 -12.41
CA ASP A 331 -18.95 21.13 -11.59
C ASP A 331 -19.03 19.71 -12.17
N PHE A 332 -18.94 18.73 -11.29
CA PHE A 332 -19.10 17.32 -11.63
C PHE A 332 -19.92 16.57 -10.59
N LYS A 333 -20.48 15.44 -10.98
CA LYS A 333 -21.19 14.53 -10.09
C LYS A 333 -20.42 13.23 -9.94
N ILE A 334 -20.49 12.67 -8.74
CA ILE A 334 -19.98 11.33 -8.44
C ILE A 334 -21.20 10.43 -8.29
N LYS A 335 -21.39 9.49 -9.24
CA LYS A 335 -22.40 8.44 -9.14
C LYS A 335 -21.81 7.25 -8.41
N LYS A 336 -22.39 6.89 -7.26
CA LYS A 336 -21.98 5.74 -6.47
C LYS A 336 -22.84 4.53 -6.84
N HIS A 337 -22.20 3.48 -7.32
CA HIS A 337 -22.85 2.20 -7.60
C HIS A 337 -22.48 1.22 -6.50
N LYS A 338 -23.52 0.62 -5.88
CA LYS A 338 -23.31 -0.41 -4.84
C LYS A 338 -22.76 -1.68 -5.49
N ILE A 339 -21.67 -2.19 -4.97
CA ILE A 339 -21.13 -3.47 -5.41
C ILE A 339 -21.96 -4.57 -4.75
N THR A 340 -22.72 -5.29 -5.57
CA THR A 340 -23.37 -6.53 -5.13
C THR A 340 -22.41 -7.68 -5.38
N ASP A 341 -21.98 -8.33 -4.30
CA ASP A 341 -20.94 -9.37 -4.26
C ASP A 341 -21.41 -10.74 -4.84
N ASN A 342 -22.51 -10.77 -5.63
CA ASN A 342 -23.23 -12.00 -5.91
C ASN A 342 -22.72 -12.81 -7.12
N GLU A 343 -21.90 -12.26 -8.00
CA GLU A 343 -21.36 -13.01 -9.14
C GLU A 343 -19.87 -12.68 -9.34
N ARG A 344 -19.04 -13.71 -9.18
CA ARG A 344 -17.60 -13.62 -9.45
C ARG A 344 -17.25 -14.36 -10.73
N PRO A 345 -16.35 -13.83 -11.57
CA PRO A 345 -15.86 -14.54 -12.73
C PRO A 345 -15.02 -15.78 -12.31
N GLN A 346 -14.90 -16.75 -13.22
CA GLN A 346 -14.00 -17.89 -13.05
C GLN A 346 -12.53 -17.44 -13.15
N THR A 347 -12.25 -16.54 -14.08
CA THR A 347 -10.95 -15.85 -14.20
C THR A 347 -10.74 -15.02 -12.93
N LYS A 348 -9.64 -15.25 -12.22
CA LYS A 348 -9.33 -14.55 -10.99
C LYS A 348 -8.99 -13.09 -11.25
N VAL A 349 -9.71 -12.19 -10.58
CA VAL A 349 -9.43 -10.75 -10.63
C VAL A 349 -8.54 -10.39 -9.45
N MET A 350 -7.27 -10.12 -9.75
CA MET A 350 -6.27 -9.72 -8.78
C MET A 350 -5.99 -8.22 -8.87
N MET A 351 -5.19 -7.70 -7.96
CA MET A 351 -4.88 -6.26 -7.93
C MET A 351 -3.39 -6.00 -8.06
N ASN A 352 -3.04 -4.86 -8.65
CA ASN A 352 -1.70 -4.28 -8.60
C ASN A 352 -1.63 -3.37 -7.35
N VAL A 353 -0.74 -3.68 -6.41
CA VAL A 353 -0.58 -2.91 -5.17
C VAL A 353 0.90 -2.58 -4.99
N GLY A 354 1.26 -1.32 -5.08
CA GLY A 354 2.63 -0.86 -4.89
C GLY A 354 2.87 -0.32 -3.49
N ASP A 355 1.96 0.51 -3.00
CA ASP A 355 2.10 1.20 -1.71
C ASP A 355 1.46 0.41 -0.56
N PRO A 356 2.26 -0.03 0.44
CA PRO A 356 1.73 -0.70 1.62
C PRO A 356 0.75 0.16 2.44
N ASP A 357 0.89 1.50 2.40
CA ASP A 357 0.06 2.39 3.19
C ASP A 357 -1.41 2.38 2.72
N HIS A 358 -1.64 2.09 1.44
CA HIS A 358 -2.98 1.97 0.86
C HIS A 358 -3.55 0.55 0.87
N ALA A 359 -2.76 -0.47 1.26
CA ALA A 359 -3.14 -1.87 1.14
C ALA A 359 -4.46 -2.21 1.84
N PHE A 360 -4.68 -1.72 3.06
CA PHE A 360 -5.91 -1.97 3.82
C PHE A 360 -7.16 -1.36 3.16
N SER A 361 -7.02 -0.17 2.60
CA SER A 361 -8.16 0.49 1.93
C SER A 361 -8.55 -0.23 0.65
N VAL A 362 -7.55 -0.56 -0.20
CA VAL A 362 -7.82 -1.21 -1.49
C VAL A 362 -8.20 -2.68 -1.35
N SER A 363 -7.80 -3.37 -0.29
CA SER A 363 -8.19 -4.78 -0.04
C SER A 363 -9.70 -4.98 0.14
N ARG A 364 -10.45 -3.91 0.42
CA ARG A 364 -11.91 -3.91 0.53
C ARG A 364 -12.62 -4.03 -0.83
N LEU A 365 -11.92 -3.71 -1.92
CA LEU A 365 -12.47 -3.91 -3.26
C LEU A 365 -12.62 -5.42 -3.54
N PRO A 366 -13.60 -5.82 -4.36
CA PRO A 366 -13.76 -7.22 -4.75
C PRO A 366 -12.51 -7.72 -5.49
N ASN A 367 -11.79 -8.69 -4.93
CA ASN A 367 -10.54 -9.20 -5.49
C ASN A 367 -10.30 -10.66 -5.12
N ASP A 368 -9.37 -11.30 -5.81
CA ASP A 368 -8.87 -12.65 -5.54
C ASP A 368 -7.40 -12.64 -5.07
N GLY A 369 -6.87 -11.49 -4.66
CA GLY A 369 -5.52 -11.31 -4.16
C GLY A 369 -4.73 -10.22 -4.90
N VAL A 370 -3.41 -10.25 -4.76
CA VAL A 370 -2.49 -9.30 -5.40
C VAL A 370 -1.68 -10.04 -6.46
N GLY A 371 -1.80 -9.61 -7.72
CA GLY A 371 -1.04 -10.19 -8.84
C GLY A 371 0.30 -9.50 -9.07
N LEU A 372 0.48 -8.30 -8.52
CA LEU A 372 1.76 -7.59 -8.53
C LEU A 372 1.88 -6.66 -7.32
N ALA A 373 2.73 -7.05 -6.37
CA ALA A 373 3.30 -6.15 -5.38
C ALA A 373 4.75 -5.84 -5.76
N ARG A 374 5.12 -4.55 -5.78
CA ARG A 374 6.43 -4.08 -6.24
C ARG A 374 7.32 -3.70 -5.07
N LEU A 375 8.46 -4.37 -4.91
CA LEU A 375 9.42 -4.04 -3.84
C LEU A 375 10.04 -2.66 -4.00
N GLU A 376 10.15 -2.15 -5.24
CA GLU A 376 10.72 -0.85 -5.56
C GLU A 376 10.01 0.28 -4.80
N PHE A 377 8.69 0.20 -4.64
CA PHE A 377 7.92 1.17 -3.86
C PHE A 377 8.35 1.20 -2.39
N ILE A 378 8.46 0.01 -1.80
CA ILE A 378 8.85 -0.11 -0.40
C ILE A 378 10.30 0.38 -0.22
N ILE A 379 11.19 -0.01 -1.13
CA ILE A 379 12.61 0.38 -1.08
C ILE A 379 12.75 1.90 -1.24
N ASN A 380 12.06 2.51 -2.20
CA ASN A 380 12.14 3.97 -2.41
C ASN A 380 11.54 4.76 -1.25
N ASN A 381 10.34 4.42 -0.81
CA ASN A 381 9.56 5.27 0.09
C ASN A 381 9.86 5.02 1.56
N HIS A 382 10.06 3.76 1.95
CA HIS A 382 10.25 3.40 3.35
C HIS A 382 11.72 3.21 3.73
N ILE A 383 12.59 2.79 2.79
CA ILE A 383 14.01 2.57 3.03
C ILE A 383 14.85 3.75 2.50
N GLY A 384 14.75 4.07 1.21
CA GLY A 384 15.45 5.19 0.56
C GLY A 384 16.97 5.04 0.45
N ILE A 385 17.52 3.87 0.80
CA ILE A 385 18.95 3.59 0.84
C ILE A 385 19.24 2.38 -0.04
N HIS A 386 20.32 2.46 -0.81
CA HIS A 386 20.77 1.34 -1.63
C HIS A 386 21.17 0.14 -0.76
N PRO A 387 20.73 -1.11 -1.06
CA PRO A 387 21.02 -2.27 -0.21
C PRO A 387 22.52 -2.48 0.02
N MET A 388 23.35 -2.32 -1.03
CA MET A 388 24.80 -2.46 -0.91
C MET A 388 25.47 -1.35 -0.09
N ALA A 389 24.85 -0.16 0.00
CA ALA A 389 25.33 0.88 0.90
C ALA A 389 25.16 0.48 2.36
N LEU A 390 24.02 -0.15 2.70
CA LEU A 390 23.77 -0.69 4.05
C LEU A 390 24.67 -1.90 4.36
N VAL A 391 24.96 -2.76 3.37
CA VAL A 391 25.90 -3.90 3.53
C VAL A 391 27.30 -3.41 3.87
N ASN A 392 27.75 -2.30 3.26
CA ASN A 392 29.10 -1.79 3.40
C ASN A 392 29.24 -0.67 4.45
N TYR A 393 28.16 -0.19 5.05
CA TYR A 393 28.18 0.85 6.07
C TYR A 393 29.06 0.45 7.28
N PRO A 394 29.89 1.33 7.83
CA PRO A 394 30.09 2.74 7.46
C PRO A 394 31.19 3.00 6.42
N ASN A 395 31.69 1.98 5.72
CA ASN A 395 32.85 2.05 4.83
C ASN A 395 32.47 2.54 3.42
N LEU A 396 31.79 3.69 3.32
CA LEU A 396 31.43 4.33 2.06
C LEU A 396 32.40 5.47 1.72
N LYS A 397 32.55 5.78 0.42
CA LYS A 397 33.47 6.83 -0.05
C LYS A 397 32.96 8.24 0.26
N ARG A 398 31.64 8.45 0.24
CA ARG A 398 31.05 9.77 0.42
C ARG A 398 30.57 9.93 1.86
N ARG A 399 31.12 10.94 2.55
CA ARG A 399 30.77 11.26 3.93
C ARG A 399 29.30 11.68 4.07
N GLU A 400 28.77 12.37 3.07
CA GLU A 400 27.36 12.79 3.02
C GLU A 400 26.40 11.59 3.07
N ASP A 401 26.72 10.51 2.34
CA ASP A 401 25.92 9.29 2.32
C ASP A 401 25.99 8.58 3.69
N ILE A 402 27.17 8.56 4.35
CA ILE A 402 27.32 7.99 5.70
C ILE A 402 26.46 8.75 6.70
N GLU A 403 26.48 10.09 6.68
CA GLU A 403 25.70 10.94 7.56
C GLU A 403 24.20 10.77 7.31
N ALA A 404 23.76 10.74 6.04
CA ALA A 404 22.36 10.52 5.67
C ALA A 404 21.84 9.13 6.11
N ILE A 405 22.66 8.08 5.93
CA ILE A 405 22.33 6.73 6.40
C ILE A 405 22.23 6.73 7.92
N SER A 406 23.21 7.29 8.64
CA SER A 406 23.20 7.34 10.11
C SER A 406 21.95 8.00 10.66
N GLN A 407 21.48 9.09 10.05
CA GLN A 407 20.26 9.78 10.44
C GLN A 407 19.01 8.92 10.22
N ARG A 408 19.01 8.08 9.20
CA ARG A 408 17.83 7.30 8.82
C ARG A 408 17.73 5.97 9.59
N ILE A 409 18.87 5.29 9.82
CA ILE A 409 18.89 4.04 10.59
C ILE A 409 18.90 4.28 12.09
N LEU A 410 19.23 5.50 12.53
CA LEU A 410 19.43 5.86 13.94
C LEU A 410 20.48 4.94 14.61
N GLU A 411 20.08 4.17 15.63
CA GLU A 411 20.96 3.22 16.35
C GLU A 411 20.74 1.76 15.90
N GLU A 412 19.94 1.51 14.85
CA GLU A 412 19.65 0.16 14.36
C GLU A 412 20.80 -0.39 13.52
N ASP A 413 21.00 -1.73 13.52
CA ASP A 413 21.94 -2.38 12.59
C ASP A 413 21.50 -2.10 11.14
N PRO A 414 22.40 -1.65 10.26
CA PRO A 414 22.05 -1.25 8.90
C PRO A 414 21.35 -2.34 8.07
N LYS A 415 21.78 -3.59 8.21
CA LYS A 415 21.20 -4.72 7.47
C LYS A 415 19.86 -5.10 8.07
N GLU A 416 19.75 -5.09 9.40
CA GLU A 416 18.49 -5.32 10.10
C GLU A 416 17.44 -4.25 9.76
N PHE A 417 17.83 -2.98 9.67
CA PHE A 417 16.95 -1.89 9.21
C PHE A 417 16.34 -2.20 7.84
N PHE A 418 17.14 -2.66 6.87
CA PHE A 418 16.64 -3.01 5.54
C PHE A 418 15.68 -4.19 5.60
N VAL A 419 16.12 -5.30 6.22
CA VAL A 419 15.34 -6.55 6.31
C VAL A 419 14.02 -6.30 7.01
N ARG A 420 14.03 -5.58 8.13
CA ARG A 420 12.84 -5.25 8.89
C ARG A 420 11.89 -4.37 8.08
N SER A 421 12.38 -3.26 7.55
CA SER A 421 11.54 -2.30 6.83
C SER A 421 10.90 -2.91 5.58
N LEU A 422 11.66 -3.72 4.84
CA LEU A 422 11.13 -4.42 3.67
C LEU A 422 10.12 -5.52 4.07
N ALA A 423 10.41 -6.28 5.12
CA ALA A 423 9.49 -7.32 5.63
C ALA A 423 8.18 -6.72 6.13
N GLU A 424 8.22 -5.58 6.82
CA GLU A 424 7.02 -4.86 7.27
C GLU A 424 6.17 -4.37 6.11
N GLY A 425 6.78 -3.77 5.08
CA GLY A 425 6.04 -3.32 3.89
C GLY A 425 5.39 -4.48 3.12
N ILE A 426 6.13 -5.56 2.89
CA ILE A 426 5.58 -6.79 2.27
C ILE A 426 4.49 -7.38 3.18
N GLY A 427 4.76 -7.46 4.48
CA GLY A 427 3.84 -8.01 5.47
C GLY A 427 2.53 -7.25 5.54
N ARG A 428 2.56 -5.92 5.42
CA ARG A 428 1.35 -5.09 5.41
C ARG A 428 0.47 -5.36 4.19
N ILE A 429 1.07 -5.50 3.00
CA ILE A 429 0.32 -5.90 1.80
C ILE A 429 -0.22 -7.32 1.97
N ALA A 430 0.61 -8.27 2.39
CA ALA A 430 0.19 -9.66 2.54
C ALA A 430 -0.91 -9.84 3.60
N ALA A 431 -0.84 -9.14 4.72
CA ALA A 431 -1.86 -9.14 5.76
C ALA A 431 -3.20 -8.56 5.27
N ALA A 432 -3.17 -7.47 4.50
CA ALA A 432 -4.36 -6.84 3.95
C ALA A 432 -5.20 -7.79 3.07
N PHE A 433 -4.54 -8.71 2.37
CA PHE A 433 -5.19 -9.64 1.45
C PHE A 433 -5.27 -11.09 1.97
N TYR A 434 -4.73 -11.36 3.15
CA TYR A 434 -4.74 -12.71 3.74
C TYR A 434 -6.16 -13.31 3.83
N PRO A 435 -6.39 -14.59 3.48
CA PRO A 435 -5.43 -15.62 3.04
C PRO A 435 -5.23 -15.67 1.50
N LYS A 436 -5.73 -14.69 0.74
CA LYS A 436 -5.61 -14.63 -0.71
C LYS A 436 -4.14 -14.47 -1.13
N PRO A 437 -3.71 -15.02 -2.29
CA PRO A 437 -2.33 -14.96 -2.73
C PRO A 437 -1.86 -13.54 -2.99
N VAL A 438 -0.61 -13.26 -2.66
CA VAL A 438 0.08 -12.00 -2.93
C VAL A 438 1.38 -12.30 -3.67
N ILE A 439 1.43 -11.96 -4.96
CA ILE A 439 2.61 -12.15 -5.80
C ILE A 439 3.51 -10.94 -5.62
N VAL A 440 4.70 -11.16 -5.05
CA VAL A 440 5.68 -10.12 -4.74
C VAL A 440 6.81 -10.19 -5.75
N ARG A 441 6.91 -9.19 -6.62
CA ARG A 441 8.03 -9.08 -7.56
C ARG A 441 9.28 -8.64 -6.82
N MET A 442 10.36 -9.42 -6.94
CA MET A 442 11.69 -9.03 -6.46
C MET A 442 12.11 -7.71 -7.13
N SER A 443 13.01 -6.97 -6.50
CA SER A 443 13.37 -5.62 -6.95
C SER A 443 13.90 -5.59 -8.39
N ASP A 444 13.31 -4.76 -9.24
CA ASP A 444 13.61 -4.63 -10.66
C ASP A 444 14.03 -3.22 -11.05
N PHE A 445 14.85 -2.59 -10.22
CA PHE A 445 15.43 -1.29 -10.54
C PHE A 445 16.44 -1.40 -11.68
N LYS A 446 16.43 -0.42 -12.53
CA LYS A 446 17.52 -0.16 -13.48
C LYS A 446 18.72 0.44 -12.74
N SER A 447 19.91 0.34 -13.31
CA SER A 447 21.13 0.88 -12.69
C SER A 447 21.05 2.39 -12.40
N ASN A 448 20.44 3.17 -13.30
CA ASN A 448 20.23 4.61 -13.08
C ASN A 448 19.23 4.90 -11.95
N GLU A 449 18.20 4.08 -11.75
CA GLU A 449 17.23 4.21 -10.65
C GLU A 449 17.87 3.86 -9.30
N TYR A 450 18.58 2.73 -9.22
CA TYR A 450 19.33 2.35 -8.02
C TYR A 450 20.40 3.39 -7.64
N ALA A 451 21.05 4.02 -8.63
CA ALA A 451 22.03 5.07 -8.38
C ALA A 451 21.44 6.32 -7.69
N MET A 452 20.12 6.52 -7.74
CA MET A 452 19.43 7.65 -7.08
C MET A 452 19.20 7.40 -5.58
N LEU A 453 19.21 6.16 -5.13
CA LEU A 453 19.12 5.84 -3.70
C LEU A 453 20.36 6.32 -2.95
N ILE A 454 20.21 6.61 -1.65
CA ILE A 454 21.34 7.04 -0.80
C ILE A 454 22.46 5.99 -0.88
N GLY A 455 23.67 6.44 -1.23
CA GLY A 455 24.85 5.58 -1.42
C GLY A 455 24.87 4.79 -2.73
N GLY A 456 23.83 4.84 -3.58
CA GLY A 456 23.70 4.02 -4.79
C GLY A 456 24.74 4.29 -5.86
N ARG A 457 25.14 5.55 -6.04
CA ARG A 457 26.15 5.95 -7.04
C ARG A 457 27.50 5.26 -6.90
N GLU A 458 27.81 4.73 -5.72
CA GLU A 458 29.05 4.01 -5.49
C GLU A 458 29.03 2.58 -6.05
N PHE A 459 27.84 1.96 -6.14
CA PHE A 459 27.68 0.54 -6.46
C PHE A 459 27.11 0.30 -7.87
N GLU A 460 26.53 1.33 -8.48
CA GLU A 460 25.86 1.17 -9.76
C GLU A 460 26.74 1.54 -10.95
N PRO A 461 26.77 0.70 -12.02
CA PRO A 461 27.46 1.02 -13.25
C PRO A 461 26.71 2.11 -14.01
N ILE A 462 27.47 2.89 -14.80
CA ILE A 462 26.89 3.78 -15.81
C ILE A 462 26.68 2.94 -17.07
N GLU A 463 25.44 2.81 -17.50
CA GLU A 463 25.06 2.05 -18.68
C GLU A 463 24.46 2.97 -19.75
N GLU A 464 24.74 2.70 -21.02
CA GLU A 464 24.14 3.44 -22.15
C GLU A 464 22.65 3.11 -22.31
N ASN A 465 22.23 1.86 -21.99
CA ASN A 465 20.84 1.43 -22.03
C ASN A 465 20.48 0.61 -20.77
N PRO A 466 20.18 1.27 -19.65
CA PRO A 466 19.81 0.57 -18.41
C PRO A 466 18.56 -0.30 -18.54
N MET A 467 17.68 -0.01 -19.51
CA MET A 467 16.42 -0.74 -19.72
C MET A 467 16.65 -2.23 -20.00
N ILE A 468 17.72 -2.57 -20.75
CA ILE A 468 18.10 -3.94 -21.08
C ILE A 468 19.45 -4.37 -20.50
N GLY A 469 19.96 -3.57 -19.56
CA GLY A 469 21.26 -3.75 -18.93
C GLY A 469 21.24 -4.63 -17.68
N PHE A 470 21.91 -4.16 -16.63
CA PHE A 470 22.09 -4.83 -15.34
C PHE A 470 20.84 -4.69 -14.47
N ARG A 471 19.82 -5.51 -14.68
CA ARG A 471 18.54 -5.53 -13.96
C ARG A 471 17.98 -6.95 -13.82
N GLY A 472 17.03 -7.14 -12.91
CA GLY A 472 16.32 -8.39 -12.68
C GLY A 472 17.25 -9.54 -12.29
N ALA A 473 16.93 -10.75 -12.76
CA ALA A 473 17.61 -12.00 -12.37
C ALA A 473 19.13 -11.95 -12.45
N SER A 474 19.71 -11.33 -13.50
CA SER A 474 21.17 -11.24 -13.67
C SER A 474 21.88 -10.48 -12.55
N ARG A 475 21.19 -9.53 -11.90
CA ARG A 475 21.70 -8.74 -10.79
C ARG A 475 21.85 -9.58 -9.53
N TYR A 476 20.91 -10.47 -9.26
CA TYR A 476 20.77 -11.13 -7.97
C TYR A 476 21.94 -12.09 -7.64
N TYR A 477 22.48 -12.77 -8.65
CA TYR A 477 23.61 -13.69 -8.47
C TYR A 477 24.97 -13.04 -8.79
N ASP A 478 25.00 -11.80 -9.27
CA ASP A 478 26.26 -11.08 -9.52
C ASP A 478 26.91 -10.63 -8.19
N ASP A 479 28.22 -10.78 -8.07
CA ASP A 479 28.98 -10.46 -6.86
C ASP A 479 28.84 -8.99 -6.42
N ARG A 480 28.53 -8.11 -7.35
CA ARG A 480 28.29 -6.67 -7.08
C ARG A 480 27.01 -6.42 -6.28
N TYR A 481 26.01 -7.33 -6.37
CA TYR A 481 24.71 -7.13 -5.75
C TYR A 481 24.23 -8.32 -4.89
N LYS A 482 24.86 -9.49 -4.99
CA LYS A 482 24.43 -10.72 -4.30
C LYS A 482 24.15 -10.52 -2.80
N ALA A 483 24.96 -9.69 -2.13
CA ALA A 483 24.75 -9.38 -0.71
C ALA A 483 23.49 -8.51 -0.46
N GLY A 484 23.13 -7.64 -1.39
CA GLY A 484 21.88 -6.88 -1.37
C GLY A 484 20.66 -7.78 -1.58
N PHE A 485 20.72 -8.69 -2.56
CA PHE A 485 19.67 -9.67 -2.80
C PHE A 485 19.43 -10.60 -1.60
N LYS A 486 20.50 -10.97 -0.86
CA LYS A 486 20.36 -11.68 0.42
C LYS A 486 19.43 -10.97 1.40
N LEU A 487 19.51 -9.62 1.50
CA LEU A 487 18.65 -8.85 2.41
C LEU A 487 17.18 -8.92 1.96
N GLU A 488 16.91 -8.93 0.65
CA GLU A 488 15.56 -9.11 0.11
C GLU A 488 15.01 -10.51 0.46
N CYS A 489 15.81 -11.55 0.27
CA CYS A 489 15.44 -12.92 0.65
C CYS A 489 15.12 -13.04 2.15
N LEU A 490 15.96 -12.47 3.01
CA LEU A 490 15.74 -12.47 4.46
C LEU A 490 14.46 -11.71 4.86
N ALA A 491 14.12 -10.64 4.16
CA ALA A 491 12.88 -9.91 4.39
C ALA A 491 11.64 -10.75 4.04
N LEU A 492 11.66 -11.43 2.88
CA LEU A 492 10.60 -12.36 2.49
C LEU A 492 10.47 -13.54 3.47
N LEU A 493 11.60 -14.12 3.88
CA LEU A 493 11.63 -15.20 4.86
C LEU A 493 10.98 -14.75 6.17
N ARG A 494 11.36 -13.57 6.68
CA ARG A 494 10.77 -12.98 7.89
C ARG A 494 9.25 -12.79 7.76
N ALA A 495 8.78 -12.26 6.64
CA ALA A 495 7.35 -12.07 6.41
C ALA A 495 6.59 -13.41 6.39
N ARG A 496 7.18 -14.45 5.78
CA ARG A 496 6.54 -15.77 5.71
C ARG A 496 6.61 -16.55 7.02
N GLU A 497 7.80 -16.63 7.64
CA GLU A 497 8.05 -17.54 8.77
C GLU A 497 7.83 -16.87 10.13
N ASP A 498 8.31 -15.62 10.34
CA ASP A 498 8.14 -14.93 11.63
C ASP A 498 6.77 -14.31 11.77
N MET A 499 6.24 -13.70 10.68
CA MET A 499 4.91 -13.09 10.67
C MET A 499 3.79 -14.08 10.31
N GLY A 500 4.12 -15.26 9.79
CA GLY A 500 3.16 -16.30 9.41
C GLY A 500 2.37 -16.01 8.13
N LEU A 501 2.88 -15.14 7.25
CA LEU A 501 2.19 -14.70 6.03
C LEU A 501 2.57 -15.61 4.84
N THR A 502 2.14 -16.87 4.90
CA THR A 502 2.46 -17.89 3.89
C THR A 502 1.77 -17.68 2.53
N ASN A 503 0.89 -16.68 2.42
CA ASN A 503 0.23 -16.29 1.16
C ASN A 503 1.12 -15.45 0.21
N ILE A 504 2.38 -15.24 0.55
CA ILE A 504 3.36 -14.53 -0.27
C ILE A 504 3.99 -15.49 -1.28
N THR A 505 3.96 -15.11 -2.57
CA THR A 505 4.61 -15.82 -3.69
C THR A 505 5.65 -14.88 -4.33
N PRO A 506 6.96 -15.10 -4.19
CA PRO A 506 7.96 -14.31 -4.88
C PRO A 506 7.93 -14.54 -6.39
N MET A 507 8.20 -13.47 -7.14
CA MET A 507 8.25 -13.48 -8.60
C MET A 507 9.56 -12.87 -9.08
N ILE A 508 10.26 -13.59 -9.94
CA ILE A 508 11.56 -13.19 -10.47
C ILE A 508 11.36 -12.38 -11.76
N PRO A 509 11.74 -11.08 -11.78
CA PRO A 509 11.66 -10.24 -12.96
C PRO A 509 12.85 -10.44 -13.90
N PHE A 510 12.65 -10.10 -15.16
CA PHE A 510 13.67 -9.95 -16.20
C PHE A 510 14.66 -11.12 -16.25
N CYS A 511 14.14 -12.34 -16.18
CA CYS A 511 14.91 -13.59 -16.25
C CYS A 511 15.14 -13.97 -17.72
N ARG A 512 16.38 -13.83 -18.21
CA ARG A 512 16.71 -13.96 -19.63
C ARG A 512 16.85 -15.39 -20.10
N THR A 513 17.34 -16.27 -19.21
CA THR A 513 17.56 -17.69 -19.53
C THR A 513 17.09 -18.60 -18.40
N VAL A 514 16.87 -19.87 -18.72
CA VAL A 514 16.47 -20.88 -17.73
C VAL A 514 17.55 -21.04 -16.65
N GLU A 515 18.83 -21.01 -17.06
CA GLU A 515 19.98 -21.14 -16.14
C GLU A 515 20.09 -19.94 -15.19
N GLU A 516 19.69 -18.73 -15.59
CA GLU A 516 19.55 -17.60 -14.65
C GLU A 516 18.49 -17.89 -13.60
N GLY A 517 17.34 -18.42 -14.03
CA GLY A 517 16.26 -18.82 -13.12
C GLY A 517 16.71 -19.86 -12.08
N GLU A 518 17.37 -20.93 -12.56
CA GLU A 518 17.92 -21.98 -11.69
C GLU A 518 18.92 -21.41 -10.66
N LYS A 519 19.83 -20.52 -11.10
CA LYS A 519 20.81 -19.87 -10.21
C LYS A 519 20.13 -19.01 -9.14
N VAL A 520 19.10 -18.24 -9.52
CA VAL A 520 18.37 -17.37 -8.57
C VAL A 520 17.59 -18.21 -7.55
N ILE A 521 16.89 -19.27 -8.00
CA ILE A 521 16.17 -20.18 -7.12
C ILE A 521 17.13 -20.89 -6.16
N ALA A 522 18.28 -21.36 -6.64
CA ALA A 522 19.31 -21.96 -5.77
C ALA A 522 19.81 -20.96 -4.72
N LEU A 523 20.05 -19.70 -5.12
CA LEU A 523 20.48 -18.65 -4.21
C LEU A 523 19.39 -18.30 -3.18
N MET A 524 18.12 -18.28 -3.57
CA MET A 524 16.99 -18.10 -2.65
C MET A 524 16.94 -19.22 -1.61
N ALA A 525 17.16 -20.48 -2.05
CA ALA A 525 17.21 -21.64 -1.16
C ALA A 525 18.39 -21.57 -0.18
N GLU A 526 19.58 -21.09 -0.60
CA GLU A 526 20.72 -20.81 0.30
C GLU A 526 20.34 -19.82 1.44
N HIS A 527 19.35 -18.97 1.22
CA HIS A 527 18.88 -17.97 2.18
C HIS A 527 17.58 -18.37 2.88
N GLY A 528 17.17 -19.65 2.79
CA GLY A 528 16.02 -20.21 3.49
C GLY A 528 14.69 -20.17 2.73
N LEU A 529 14.65 -19.65 1.50
CA LEU A 529 13.46 -19.65 0.65
C LEU A 529 13.50 -20.86 -0.30
N VAL A 530 13.17 -22.04 0.22
CA VAL A 530 13.21 -23.30 -0.53
C VAL A 530 11.90 -23.54 -1.26
N GLN A 531 11.95 -23.60 -2.60
CA GLN A 531 10.79 -23.86 -3.44
C GLN A 531 10.09 -25.18 -3.04
N GLY A 532 8.76 -25.14 -2.87
CA GLY A 532 7.94 -26.26 -2.42
C GLY A 532 7.84 -26.42 -0.91
N GLU A 533 8.78 -25.89 -0.11
CA GLU A 533 8.69 -25.94 1.35
C GLU A 533 7.67 -24.93 1.88
N ASN A 534 6.88 -25.32 2.88
CA ASN A 534 5.80 -24.49 3.47
C ASN A 534 4.88 -23.85 2.42
N GLY A 535 4.67 -24.55 1.27
CA GLY A 535 3.84 -24.07 0.18
C GLY A 535 4.44 -22.88 -0.60
N LEU A 536 5.75 -22.68 -0.55
CA LEU A 536 6.43 -21.63 -1.31
C LEU A 536 6.44 -21.95 -2.81
N GLU A 537 5.65 -21.22 -3.58
CA GLU A 537 5.74 -21.18 -5.05
C GLU A 537 6.66 -20.03 -5.46
N ILE A 538 7.44 -20.21 -6.54
CA ILE A 538 8.28 -19.16 -7.13
C ILE A 538 7.84 -18.97 -8.59
N TYR A 539 7.42 -17.74 -8.93
CA TYR A 539 6.97 -17.39 -10.27
C TYR A 539 8.08 -16.68 -11.05
N ALA A 540 8.01 -16.74 -12.37
CA ALA A 540 8.78 -15.86 -13.25
C ALA A 540 7.86 -14.82 -13.90
N MET A 541 8.38 -13.63 -14.10
CA MET A 541 7.74 -12.63 -14.94
C MET A 541 8.00 -12.96 -16.41
N CYS A 542 6.93 -13.22 -17.17
CA CYS A 542 6.99 -13.48 -18.60
C CYS A 542 6.93 -12.14 -19.34
N GLU A 543 8.07 -11.52 -19.53
CA GLU A 543 8.18 -10.16 -20.07
C GLU A 543 9.28 -9.99 -21.13
N LEU A 544 9.98 -11.09 -21.44
CA LEU A 544 10.96 -11.14 -22.51
C LEU A 544 10.46 -12.06 -23.63
N PRO A 545 10.72 -11.76 -24.91
CA PRO A 545 10.42 -12.71 -26.00
C PRO A 545 11.00 -14.11 -25.77
N ALA A 546 12.17 -14.20 -25.11
CA ALA A 546 12.79 -15.47 -24.73
C ALA A 546 11.90 -16.30 -23.79
N ASN A 547 11.21 -15.66 -22.82
CA ASN A 547 10.31 -16.35 -21.91
C ASN A 547 9.10 -16.95 -22.64
N VAL A 548 8.66 -16.33 -23.72
CA VAL A 548 7.54 -16.81 -24.54
C VAL A 548 7.98 -17.96 -25.46
N VAL A 549 9.07 -17.76 -26.20
CA VAL A 549 9.56 -18.72 -27.17
C VAL A 549 10.04 -20.02 -26.52
N PHE A 550 10.62 -19.90 -25.32
CA PHE A 550 11.19 -21.03 -24.57
C PHE A 550 10.38 -21.34 -23.28
N ALA A 551 9.07 -21.02 -23.30
CA ALA A 551 8.17 -21.12 -22.15
C ALA A 551 8.12 -22.52 -21.53
N ASP A 552 8.09 -23.58 -22.37
CA ASP A 552 8.02 -24.97 -21.88
C ASP A 552 9.22 -25.34 -20.99
N GLU A 553 10.42 -24.78 -21.23
CA GLU A 553 11.62 -25.02 -20.40
C GLU A 553 11.59 -24.16 -19.12
N PHE A 554 11.24 -22.88 -19.21
CA PHE A 554 11.07 -22.02 -18.02
C PHE A 554 10.04 -22.60 -17.03
N LEU A 555 8.92 -23.13 -17.55
CA LEU A 555 7.85 -23.70 -16.71
C LEU A 555 8.20 -25.05 -16.05
N LYS A 556 9.34 -25.66 -16.40
CA LYS A 556 9.90 -26.77 -15.60
C LYS A 556 10.56 -26.29 -14.32
N VAL A 557 11.08 -25.06 -14.31
CA VAL A 557 11.84 -24.47 -13.23
C VAL A 557 10.91 -23.66 -12.30
N PHE A 558 9.99 -22.88 -12.87
CA PHE A 558 9.07 -22.03 -12.14
C PHE A 558 7.69 -22.65 -11.93
N ASP A 559 7.01 -22.26 -10.84
CA ASP A 559 5.67 -22.76 -10.48
C ASP A 559 4.54 -22.05 -11.24
N GLY A 560 4.84 -20.89 -11.82
CA GLY A 560 3.89 -20.11 -12.59
C GLY A 560 4.51 -18.93 -13.31
N TYR A 561 3.70 -18.32 -14.16
CA TYR A 561 4.04 -17.14 -14.93
C TYR A 561 3.13 -15.96 -14.58
N SER A 562 3.67 -14.76 -14.62
CA SER A 562 2.90 -13.53 -14.71
C SER A 562 3.39 -12.72 -15.91
N ILE A 563 2.52 -12.42 -16.85
CA ILE A 563 2.86 -11.69 -18.06
C ILE A 563 3.07 -10.22 -17.71
N GLY A 564 4.29 -9.71 -17.94
CA GLY A 564 4.64 -8.29 -17.87
C GLY A 564 4.48 -7.65 -19.23
N SER A 565 3.25 -7.32 -19.63
CA SER A 565 2.94 -6.86 -20.98
C SER A 565 3.69 -5.59 -21.40
N ASN A 566 4.01 -4.72 -20.45
CA ASN A 566 4.76 -3.49 -20.75
C ASN A 566 6.16 -3.78 -21.33
N ASP A 567 6.98 -4.55 -20.63
CA ASP A 567 8.33 -4.90 -21.09
C ASP A 567 8.26 -5.87 -22.30
N LEU A 568 7.30 -6.79 -22.30
CA LEU A 568 7.08 -7.68 -23.45
C LEU A 568 6.76 -6.91 -24.72
N THR A 569 5.89 -5.90 -24.66
CA THR A 569 5.55 -5.03 -25.79
C THR A 569 6.76 -4.25 -26.28
N GLN A 570 7.47 -3.62 -25.35
CA GLN A 570 8.69 -2.86 -25.64
C GLN A 570 9.71 -3.71 -26.39
N LEU A 571 9.97 -4.92 -25.92
CA LEU A 571 10.98 -5.81 -26.49
C LEU A 571 10.51 -6.55 -27.74
N ALA A 572 9.22 -6.87 -27.85
CA ALA A 572 8.62 -7.46 -29.04
C ALA A 572 8.64 -6.50 -30.23
N LEU A 573 8.38 -5.21 -29.97
CA LEU A 573 8.37 -4.19 -31.01
C LEU A 573 9.73 -3.51 -31.20
N GLY A 574 10.72 -3.77 -30.32
CA GLY A 574 12.07 -3.20 -30.40
C GLY A 574 12.07 -1.68 -30.20
N LEU A 575 11.26 -1.17 -29.27
CA LEU A 575 11.14 0.26 -29.01
C LEU A 575 11.40 0.56 -27.54
N ASP A 576 11.79 1.79 -27.25
CA ASP A 576 11.85 2.33 -25.89
C ASP A 576 10.57 3.13 -25.60
N ARG A 577 9.75 2.66 -24.65
CA ARG A 577 8.47 3.29 -24.29
C ARG A 577 8.65 4.68 -23.65
N ASP A 578 9.84 4.96 -23.10
CA ASP A 578 10.17 6.24 -22.49
C ASP A 578 10.70 7.26 -23.50
N SER A 579 10.96 6.82 -24.76
CA SER A 579 11.41 7.68 -25.85
C SER A 579 10.22 8.38 -26.55
N GLU A 580 10.18 9.72 -26.46
CA GLU A 580 9.11 10.53 -27.07
C GLU A 580 8.95 10.29 -28.58
N MET A 581 10.05 9.98 -29.27
CA MET A 581 10.04 9.81 -30.73
C MET A 581 9.31 8.56 -31.18
N VAL A 582 9.30 7.51 -30.35
CA VAL A 582 8.73 6.19 -30.72
C VAL A 582 7.64 5.71 -29.77
N ALA A 583 7.36 6.42 -28.66
CA ALA A 583 6.33 6.04 -27.70
C ALA A 583 4.94 5.89 -28.32
N HIS A 584 4.65 6.64 -29.40
CA HIS A 584 3.38 6.52 -30.14
C HIS A 584 3.19 5.18 -30.85
N LEU A 585 4.26 4.38 -31.02
CA LEU A 585 4.21 3.02 -31.58
C LEU A 585 3.94 1.96 -30.51
N PHE A 586 3.99 2.34 -29.21
CA PHE A 586 3.74 1.42 -28.12
C PHE A 586 2.24 1.12 -28.01
N ASP A 587 1.86 -0.09 -28.37
CA ASP A 587 0.48 -0.57 -28.24
C ASP A 587 0.51 -2.05 -27.84
N GLU A 588 0.04 -2.36 -26.63
CA GLU A 588 -0.01 -3.73 -26.11
C GLU A 588 -1.01 -4.61 -26.90
N ARG A 589 -1.94 -4.00 -27.67
CA ARG A 589 -2.89 -4.68 -28.57
C ARG A 589 -2.29 -4.99 -29.94
N ASN A 590 -1.01 -4.71 -30.16
CA ASN A 590 -0.35 -5.05 -31.40
C ASN A 590 -0.41 -6.57 -31.62
N GLY A 591 -0.78 -7.01 -32.84
CA GLY A 591 -0.96 -8.42 -33.16
C GLY A 591 0.26 -9.31 -32.89
N ALA A 592 1.49 -8.77 -32.93
CA ALA A 592 2.69 -9.50 -32.53
C ALA A 592 2.72 -9.76 -31.02
N VAL A 593 2.32 -8.76 -30.23
CA VAL A 593 2.25 -8.84 -28.76
C VAL A 593 1.13 -9.81 -28.34
N GLU A 594 -0.07 -9.66 -28.89
CA GLU A 594 -1.20 -10.57 -28.64
C GLU A 594 -0.83 -12.02 -28.95
N LYS A 595 -0.10 -12.25 -30.06
CA LYS A 595 0.37 -13.59 -30.44
C LYS A 595 1.36 -14.15 -29.42
N MET A 596 2.28 -13.33 -28.90
CA MET A 596 3.22 -13.75 -27.84
C MET A 596 2.48 -14.06 -26.53
N VAL A 597 1.55 -13.20 -26.13
CA VAL A 597 0.70 -13.43 -24.95
C VAL A 597 -0.06 -14.75 -25.09
N ALA A 598 -0.70 -14.99 -26.24
CA ALA A 598 -1.40 -16.25 -26.50
C ALA A 598 -0.46 -17.46 -26.40
N MET A 599 0.74 -17.39 -26.99
CA MET A 599 1.74 -18.47 -26.91
C MET A 599 2.15 -18.78 -25.47
N ALA A 600 2.34 -17.76 -24.62
CA ALA A 600 2.66 -17.93 -23.20
C ALA A 600 1.53 -18.61 -22.42
N ILE A 601 0.28 -18.18 -22.66
CA ILE A 601 -0.92 -18.79 -22.05
C ILE A 601 -1.04 -20.27 -22.47
N ASP A 602 -0.94 -20.54 -23.76
CA ASP A 602 -1.06 -21.91 -24.29
C ASP A 602 0.05 -22.83 -23.72
N ALA A 603 1.28 -22.32 -23.55
CA ALA A 603 2.37 -23.08 -22.94
C ALA A 603 2.12 -23.40 -21.45
N ALA A 604 1.64 -22.42 -20.68
CA ALA A 604 1.32 -22.63 -19.28
C ALA A 604 0.17 -23.62 -19.09
N ILE A 605 -0.88 -23.53 -19.90
CA ILE A 605 -1.99 -24.49 -19.89
C ILE A 605 -1.48 -25.92 -20.21
N ARG A 606 -0.63 -26.09 -21.24
CA ARG A 606 -0.03 -27.40 -21.57
C ARG A 606 0.81 -27.94 -20.44
N ALA A 607 1.56 -27.07 -19.75
CA ALA A 607 2.39 -27.45 -18.60
C ALA A 607 1.60 -27.68 -17.30
N GLY A 608 0.30 -27.37 -17.27
CA GLY A 608 -0.52 -27.44 -16.06
C GLY A 608 -0.09 -26.43 -14.99
N LYS A 609 0.53 -25.30 -15.40
CA LYS A 609 1.05 -24.25 -14.53
C LYS A 609 0.13 -23.03 -14.54
N LYS A 610 0.14 -22.26 -13.46
CA LYS A 610 -0.63 -21.02 -13.35
C LYS A 610 -0.02 -19.92 -14.24
N ILE A 611 -0.88 -19.15 -14.87
CA ILE A 611 -0.49 -17.96 -15.63
C ILE A 611 -1.44 -16.80 -15.35
N GLY A 612 -0.88 -15.64 -15.06
CA GLY A 612 -1.60 -14.39 -14.92
C GLY A 612 -0.98 -13.29 -15.78
N ILE A 613 -1.59 -12.13 -15.76
CA ILE A 613 -1.06 -10.90 -16.34
C ILE A 613 -1.07 -9.80 -15.29
N CYS A 614 -0.03 -8.97 -15.26
CA CYS A 614 0.08 -7.83 -14.33
C CYS A 614 0.48 -6.52 -15.03
N GLY A 615 0.49 -6.50 -16.37
CA GLY A 615 0.68 -5.28 -17.14
C GLY A 615 -0.55 -4.37 -17.14
N GLN A 616 -0.45 -3.25 -17.87
CA GLN A 616 -1.48 -2.21 -17.86
C GLN A 616 -2.65 -2.50 -18.82
N ALA A 617 -2.39 -3.26 -19.90
CA ALA A 617 -3.34 -3.46 -20.98
C ALA A 617 -4.77 -3.86 -20.54
N PRO A 618 -4.97 -4.81 -19.59
CA PRO A 618 -6.33 -5.19 -19.18
C PRO A 618 -7.08 -4.09 -18.42
N SER A 619 -6.35 -3.16 -17.78
CA SER A 619 -6.93 -2.00 -17.10
C SER A 619 -7.31 -0.88 -18.07
N ASP A 620 -6.52 -0.73 -19.15
CA ASP A 620 -6.67 0.36 -20.10
C ASP A 620 -7.59 -0.02 -21.30
N TYR A 621 -7.67 -1.33 -21.64
CA TYR A 621 -8.38 -1.83 -22.82
C TYR A 621 -9.29 -3.01 -22.46
N PRO A 622 -10.60 -2.80 -22.34
CA PRO A 622 -11.56 -3.87 -22.05
C PRO A 622 -11.50 -5.04 -23.03
N GLU A 623 -11.27 -4.76 -24.33
CA GLU A 623 -11.11 -5.77 -25.39
C GLU A 623 -9.88 -6.68 -25.17
N PHE A 624 -8.83 -6.15 -24.52
CA PHE A 624 -7.67 -6.95 -24.18
C PHE A 624 -7.98 -7.93 -23.02
N ALA A 625 -8.76 -7.50 -22.04
CA ALA A 625 -9.23 -8.39 -20.99
C ALA A 625 -10.12 -9.51 -21.55
N GLU A 626 -11.01 -9.18 -22.51
CA GLU A 626 -11.82 -10.17 -23.25
C GLU A 626 -10.96 -11.19 -23.99
N PHE A 627 -9.94 -10.75 -24.72
CA PHE A 627 -8.97 -11.61 -25.40
C PHE A 627 -8.30 -12.59 -24.43
N LEU A 628 -7.86 -12.13 -23.26
CA LEU A 628 -7.22 -12.96 -22.23
C LEU A 628 -8.17 -14.04 -21.68
N VAL A 629 -9.41 -13.67 -21.40
CA VAL A 629 -10.46 -14.61 -20.92
C VAL A 629 -10.74 -15.66 -21.99
N GLN A 630 -10.85 -15.27 -23.25
CA GLN A 630 -11.06 -16.20 -24.38
C GLN A 630 -9.89 -17.19 -24.53
N ARG A 631 -8.67 -16.80 -24.14
CA ARG A 631 -7.49 -17.67 -24.14
C ARG A 631 -7.39 -18.57 -22.91
N GLY A 632 -8.24 -18.39 -21.90
CA GLY A 632 -8.27 -19.21 -20.69
C GLY A 632 -7.18 -18.85 -19.67
N ILE A 633 -6.80 -17.57 -19.56
CA ILE A 633 -5.87 -17.10 -18.53
C ILE A 633 -6.43 -17.36 -17.13
N ASN A 634 -5.56 -17.69 -16.16
CA ASN A 634 -6.02 -17.98 -14.80
C ASN A 634 -6.36 -16.72 -14.00
N SER A 635 -5.57 -15.64 -14.18
CA SER A 635 -5.79 -14.40 -13.43
C SER A 635 -5.44 -13.16 -14.24
N ILE A 636 -6.17 -12.09 -13.97
CA ILE A 636 -5.92 -10.75 -14.51
C ILE A 636 -5.73 -9.81 -13.34
N SER A 637 -4.57 -9.17 -13.27
CA SER A 637 -4.27 -8.19 -12.23
C SER A 637 -4.56 -6.78 -12.75
N LEU A 638 -5.34 -6.04 -12.00
CA LEU A 638 -5.90 -4.74 -12.36
C LEU A 638 -5.46 -3.66 -11.38
N ASN A 639 -5.47 -2.43 -11.84
CA ASN A 639 -5.32 -1.29 -10.95
C ASN A 639 -6.59 -1.12 -10.10
N PRO A 640 -6.51 -0.65 -8.86
CA PRO A 640 -7.66 -0.53 -7.95
C PRO A 640 -8.86 0.23 -8.53
N ASP A 641 -8.62 1.27 -9.32
CA ASP A 641 -9.64 2.10 -9.95
C ASP A 641 -10.45 1.39 -11.05
N THR A 642 -9.87 0.40 -11.71
CA THR A 642 -10.52 -0.32 -12.82
C THR A 642 -11.12 -1.68 -12.42
N VAL A 643 -10.83 -2.16 -11.20
CA VAL A 643 -11.22 -3.52 -10.74
C VAL A 643 -12.71 -3.82 -10.96
N ILE A 644 -13.58 -2.89 -10.60
CA ILE A 644 -15.03 -3.14 -10.62
C ILE A 644 -15.57 -3.21 -12.03
N GLN A 645 -15.22 -2.24 -12.86
CA GLN A 645 -15.68 -2.16 -14.24
C GLN A 645 -15.16 -3.35 -15.04
N THR A 646 -13.86 -3.65 -14.92
CA THR A 646 -13.26 -4.78 -15.64
C THR A 646 -13.77 -6.13 -15.14
N THR A 647 -14.07 -6.29 -13.84
CA THR A 647 -14.71 -7.50 -13.30
C THR A 647 -16.06 -7.74 -13.96
N HIS A 648 -16.89 -6.70 -14.11
CA HIS A 648 -18.18 -6.80 -14.78
C HIS A 648 -18.00 -7.23 -16.26
N HIS A 649 -17.04 -6.62 -16.95
CA HIS A 649 -16.74 -6.95 -18.34
C HIS A 649 -16.26 -8.40 -18.52
N ILE A 650 -15.39 -8.88 -17.62
CA ILE A 650 -14.94 -10.30 -17.60
C ILE A 650 -16.14 -11.24 -17.41
N LEU A 651 -17.04 -10.94 -16.48
CA LEU A 651 -18.25 -11.72 -16.24
C LEU A 651 -19.15 -11.80 -17.48
N GLU A 652 -19.39 -10.69 -18.18
CA GLU A 652 -20.17 -10.67 -19.40
C GLU A 652 -19.51 -11.52 -20.50
N THR A 653 -18.19 -11.42 -20.65
CA THR A 653 -17.42 -12.22 -21.60
C THR A 653 -17.54 -13.71 -21.30
N GLU A 654 -17.38 -14.14 -20.05
CA GLU A 654 -17.53 -15.54 -19.65
C GLU A 654 -18.95 -16.06 -19.91
N LYS A 655 -20.00 -15.27 -19.64
CA LYS A 655 -21.39 -15.62 -19.93
C LYS A 655 -21.63 -15.79 -21.43
N ALA A 656 -21.06 -14.92 -22.25
CA ALA A 656 -21.16 -15.01 -23.73
C ALA A 656 -20.46 -16.28 -24.27
N LEU A 657 -19.28 -16.59 -23.74
CA LEU A 657 -18.54 -17.81 -24.11
C LEU A 657 -19.32 -19.08 -23.72
N ALA A 658 -19.90 -19.12 -22.52
CA ALA A 658 -20.70 -20.26 -22.05
C ALA A 658 -21.97 -20.45 -22.90
N ALA A 659 -22.64 -19.37 -23.31
CA ALA A 659 -23.80 -19.43 -24.20
C ALA A 659 -23.43 -19.98 -25.60
N THR A 660 -22.30 -19.53 -26.14
CA THR A 660 -21.78 -20.00 -27.44
C THR A 660 -21.39 -21.48 -27.39
N ALA A 661 -20.82 -21.95 -26.31
CA ALA A 661 -20.47 -23.37 -26.11
C ALA A 661 -21.73 -24.25 -26.03
N LYS A 662 -22.79 -23.79 -25.34
CA LYS A 662 -24.08 -24.51 -25.27
C LYS A 662 -24.75 -24.61 -26.61
N SER A 663 -24.78 -23.53 -27.41
CA SER A 663 -25.38 -23.56 -28.77
C SER A 663 -24.68 -24.49 -29.73
N LYS A 664 -23.36 -24.71 -29.56
CA LYS A 664 -22.58 -25.67 -30.36
C LYS A 664 -22.75 -27.11 -29.90
N SER A 665 -23.21 -27.38 -28.72
CA SER A 665 -23.42 -28.72 -28.13
C SER A 665 -24.85 -29.25 -28.30
N GLU A 666 -25.83 -28.41 -28.68
CA GLU A 666 -27.17 -28.88 -29.05
C GLU A 666 -27.15 -29.52 -30.44
N PRO A 667 -27.55 -30.79 -30.59
CA PRO A 667 -27.66 -31.40 -31.91
C PRO A 667 -28.72 -30.66 -32.75
N PRO A 668 -28.49 -30.48 -34.06
CA PRO A 668 -29.43 -29.80 -34.93
C PRO A 668 -30.82 -30.46 -34.75
N ALA A 669 -31.85 -29.64 -34.50
CA ALA A 669 -33.21 -30.11 -34.41
C ALA A 669 -33.55 -30.91 -35.67
N VAL A 670 -33.83 -32.18 -35.48
CA VAL A 670 -34.31 -33.07 -36.58
C VAL A 670 -35.61 -32.46 -37.07
N ALA A 671 -35.58 -31.80 -38.22
CA ALA A 671 -36.78 -31.39 -38.91
C ALA A 671 -37.58 -32.65 -39.24
N GLY A 672 -38.57 -32.97 -38.38
CA GLY A 672 -39.53 -34.03 -38.62
C GLY A 672 -40.30 -33.69 -39.89
N GLY A 673 -39.88 -34.26 -40.99
CA GLY A 673 -40.68 -34.27 -42.20
C GLY A 673 -41.92 -35.09 -41.93
N LEU A 674 -43.09 -34.44 -41.94
CA LEU A 674 -44.36 -35.06 -42.15
C LEU A 674 -44.46 -35.37 -43.66
N GLY A 675 -44.39 -36.68 -43.99
CA GLY A 675 -44.88 -37.23 -45.21
C GLY A 675 -46.36 -37.56 -45.14
#